data_412c933337c95e26f25bccd7eed45ce5
#
_entry.id   412c933337c95e26f25bccd7eed45ce5
#
_cell.length_a   1.000
_cell.length_b   1.000
_cell.length_c   1.000
_cell.angle_alpha   90.00
_cell.angle_beta   90.00
_cell.angle_gamma   90.00
#
_symmetry.space_group_name_H-M   'P 1'
#
loop_
_entity.id
_entity.type
_entity.pdbx_description
1 polymer ?
#
loop_
_entity_poly.entity_id
_entity_poly.type
_entity_poly.pdbx_seq_one_letter_code
_entity_poly.pdbx_strand_id
1 'polypeptide(L)'
;MDISKFLVKLFGDKKSRDLKAYRPLVEMVTKAYPAVQALSHDELRARTAAIKKQIADSALDLKKEIQELKDKVKVTDIQDRAPLFAQIDKLEKEVLERYEEVLNEVRPEVFAIVKSTAERFTNNETIEVTATDFDRTLAARFDFVEIQDDKAIYSNHWIAGGNDMKWAMVHFDVQLFGGTVLHQGKIAEMFTGEGKTLTATLPVFLNALTGNGVHVVTVNDYLAKRDSEWMGPIYMFHGLSVDCIDKHQPNSEARRRAYLADITFGTNNEFGFDYLRDNMAQNPQDLVQRMHNYAIVDEVDSVLIDDARTPLIISGPVPRGEDQQFEQYQPLVESLVGVQRQLATQYLAEAKRLIAEGQQENNKEKTADGFLALYRSHKALPKNKPLIKFLSEPGIKAGMLATEEIYMENNNRRMPEATNPLYFVVEEKQNSVDLTDKGNEWLAAQVNDPDLFVLPDMATIMANIENSDATDEERLELKDKAYNDYATKSERVHTIQQLLKAYTMFNLNDEYVIQDGEIKIVDEQTGRIMEGRRWSDGLHQAVEAKEHVKVQAATQTYATITLQNYFRMYHKLSGMTGTAVTEAGEFWDIYKLDVVEVPTNRSVIRDDQNDRVYKTQREKYKAVILEVEKMRNSGRPVLVGTTSVEISEMLSKMLQMRKIPHQVLNAKLHQKEADIVALAGQSSKGTVMVDGKPEERMLGTVTIAT
;
A
#
# COMPACT_ATOMS: atom_id res chain seq x y z
N MET A 1 -25.40 -24.06 27.32
CA MET A 1 -26.20 -23.70 26.14
C MET A 1 -25.61 -22.40 25.61
N ASP A 2 -25.11 -22.46 24.37
CA ASP A 2 -24.37 -21.33 23.79
C ASP A 2 -25.38 -20.23 23.42
N ILE A 3 -25.38 -19.14 24.18
CA ILE A 3 -26.31 -18.02 24.02
C ILE A 3 -26.21 -17.42 22.60
N SER A 4 -25.02 -17.49 21.98
CA SER A 4 -24.79 -17.03 20.63
C SER A 4 -25.58 -17.85 19.60
N LYS A 5 -25.61 -19.18 19.72
CA LYS A 5 -26.38 -20.08 18.85
C LYS A 5 -27.89 -19.93 19.03
N PHE A 6 -28.34 -19.57 20.23
CA PHE A 6 -29.75 -19.32 20.50
C PHE A 6 -30.20 -17.97 19.89
N LEU A 7 -29.38 -16.93 19.99
CA LEU A 7 -29.64 -15.62 19.36
C LEU A 7 -29.65 -15.71 17.84
N VAL A 8 -28.72 -16.43 17.23
CA VAL A 8 -28.70 -16.69 15.77
C VAL A 8 -29.96 -17.44 15.32
N LYS A 9 -30.45 -18.38 16.11
CA LYS A 9 -31.69 -19.12 15.79
C LYS A 9 -32.95 -18.27 15.92
N LEU A 10 -32.93 -17.20 16.75
CA LEU A 10 -34.06 -16.30 16.97
C LEU A 10 -34.09 -15.12 16.00
N PHE A 11 -32.91 -14.57 15.65
CA PHE A 11 -32.76 -13.32 14.89
C PHE A 11 -32.14 -13.52 13.50
N GLY A 12 -31.74 -14.74 13.12
CA GLY A 12 -30.93 -15.02 11.92
C GLY A 12 -29.48 -14.56 12.08
N ASP A 13 -28.60 -15.03 11.20
CA ASP A 13 -27.25 -14.49 11.08
C ASP A 13 -27.25 -13.11 10.41
N LYS A 14 -26.17 -12.36 10.53
CA LYS A 14 -26.02 -11.03 9.93
C LYS A 14 -26.26 -11.08 8.42
N LYS A 15 -25.69 -12.06 7.74
CA LYS A 15 -25.80 -12.28 6.29
C LYS A 15 -27.25 -12.41 5.81
N SER A 16 -28.07 -13.21 6.53
CA SER A 16 -29.50 -13.39 6.20
C SER A 16 -30.29 -12.12 6.43
N ARG A 17 -29.98 -11.33 7.45
CA ARG A 17 -30.63 -10.04 7.72
C ARG A 17 -30.27 -9.01 6.64
N ASP A 18 -29.01 -8.91 6.25
CA ASP A 18 -28.54 -8.01 5.21
C ASP A 18 -29.19 -8.39 3.86
N LEU A 19 -29.20 -9.66 3.49
CA LEU A 19 -29.89 -10.14 2.29
C LEU A 19 -31.36 -9.72 2.25
N LYS A 20 -32.06 -9.86 3.38
CA LYS A 20 -33.47 -9.46 3.50
C LYS A 20 -33.66 -7.94 3.38
N ALA A 21 -32.73 -7.14 3.90
CA ALA A 21 -32.79 -5.68 3.86
C ALA A 21 -32.48 -5.12 2.45
N TYR A 22 -31.51 -5.72 1.74
CA TYR A 22 -31.09 -5.22 0.43
C TYR A 22 -31.91 -5.74 -0.75
N ARG A 23 -32.55 -6.91 -0.63
CA ARG A 23 -33.37 -7.50 -1.70
C ARG A 23 -34.43 -6.53 -2.26
N PRO A 24 -35.24 -5.84 -1.44
CA PRO A 24 -36.21 -4.87 -1.94
C PRO A 24 -35.54 -3.71 -2.70
N LEU A 25 -34.33 -3.30 -2.29
CA LEU A 25 -33.60 -2.21 -2.93
C LEU A 25 -33.09 -2.60 -4.32
N VAL A 26 -32.73 -3.87 -4.54
CA VAL A 26 -32.39 -4.43 -5.85
C VAL A 26 -33.64 -4.57 -6.71
N GLU A 27 -34.76 -5.04 -6.13
CA GLU A 27 -36.05 -5.16 -6.84
C GLU A 27 -36.54 -3.81 -7.37
N MET A 28 -36.27 -2.70 -6.68
CA MET A 28 -36.61 -1.35 -7.17
C MET A 28 -35.85 -1.04 -8.49
N VAL A 29 -34.58 -1.42 -8.59
CA VAL A 29 -33.78 -1.25 -9.81
C VAL A 29 -34.34 -2.11 -10.95
N THR A 30 -34.66 -3.37 -10.65
CA THR A 30 -35.23 -4.32 -11.62
C THR A 30 -36.59 -3.84 -12.15
N LYS A 31 -37.40 -3.20 -11.31
CA LYS A 31 -38.66 -2.59 -11.69
C LYS A 31 -38.51 -1.35 -12.57
N ALA A 32 -37.48 -0.54 -12.33
CA ALA A 32 -37.20 0.66 -13.12
C ALA A 32 -36.55 0.31 -14.47
N TYR A 33 -35.88 -0.82 -14.58
CA TYR A 33 -35.08 -1.18 -15.75
C TYR A 33 -35.80 -1.25 -17.08
N PRO A 34 -37.03 -1.85 -17.21
CA PRO A 34 -37.75 -1.90 -18.52
C PRO A 34 -38.07 -0.52 -19.10
N ALA A 35 -38.43 0.44 -18.24
CA ALA A 35 -38.71 1.81 -18.67
C ALA A 35 -37.46 2.51 -19.20
N VAL A 36 -36.32 2.30 -18.53
CA VAL A 36 -35.02 2.85 -18.93
C VAL A 36 -34.51 2.17 -20.20
N GLN A 37 -34.69 0.87 -20.34
CA GLN A 37 -34.27 0.09 -21.50
C GLN A 37 -35.02 0.53 -22.78
N ALA A 38 -36.26 0.96 -22.65
CA ALA A 38 -37.10 1.43 -23.76
C ALA A 38 -36.70 2.80 -24.32
N LEU A 39 -35.88 3.58 -23.59
CA LEU A 39 -35.39 4.89 -24.03
C LEU A 39 -34.45 4.75 -25.24
N SER A 40 -34.50 5.68 -26.19
CA SER A 40 -33.45 5.85 -27.20
C SER A 40 -32.11 6.23 -26.54
N HIS A 41 -31.01 6.20 -27.28
CA HIS A 41 -29.70 6.59 -26.78
C HIS A 41 -29.64 8.05 -26.29
N ASP A 42 -30.23 8.95 -27.08
CA ASP A 42 -30.29 10.38 -26.72
C ASP A 42 -31.22 10.65 -25.52
N GLU A 43 -32.38 9.97 -25.45
CA GLU A 43 -33.28 10.09 -24.30
C GLU A 43 -32.64 9.57 -23.01
N LEU A 44 -31.83 8.50 -23.08
CA LEU A 44 -31.11 7.97 -21.94
C LEU A 44 -30.12 9.00 -21.39
N ARG A 45 -29.35 9.65 -22.28
CA ARG A 45 -28.42 10.74 -21.92
C ARG A 45 -29.13 11.96 -21.36
N ALA A 46 -30.25 12.35 -22.00
CA ALA A 46 -31.09 13.46 -21.56
C ALA A 46 -31.66 13.19 -20.15
N ARG A 47 -32.07 11.95 -19.87
CA ARG A 47 -32.57 11.58 -18.55
C ARG A 47 -31.48 11.72 -17.46
N THR A 48 -30.24 11.30 -17.74
CA THR A 48 -29.11 11.53 -16.85
C THR A 48 -28.88 13.01 -16.57
N ALA A 49 -28.94 13.85 -17.61
CA ALA A 49 -28.80 15.30 -17.46
C ALA A 49 -29.92 15.92 -16.60
N ALA A 50 -31.15 15.43 -16.76
CA ALA A 50 -32.31 15.85 -15.96
C ALA A 50 -32.14 15.47 -14.47
N ILE A 51 -31.62 14.27 -14.17
CA ILE A 51 -31.33 13.82 -12.80
C ILE A 51 -30.19 14.66 -12.19
N LYS A 52 -29.13 14.92 -12.96
CA LYS A 52 -28.03 15.80 -12.52
C LYS A 52 -28.54 17.18 -12.14
N LYS A 53 -29.47 17.74 -12.93
CA LYS A 53 -30.14 18.99 -12.63
C LYS A 53 -31.02 18.91 -11.39
N GLN A 54 -31.83 17.86 -11.24
CA GLN A 54 -32.67 17.64 -10.06
C GLN A 54 -31.84 17.65 -8.76
N ILE A 55 -30.69 16.97 -8.75
CA ILE A 55 -29.76 16.97 -7.61
C ILE A 55 -29.25 18.39 -7.35
N ALA A 56 -28.79 19.10 -8.37
CA ALA A 56 -28.27 20.46 -8.23
C ALA A 56 -29.33 21.44 -7.70
N ASP A 57 -30.55 21.36 -8.22
CA ASP A 57 -31.67 22.22 -7.84
C ASP A 57 -32.14 21.98 -6.41
N SER A 58 -31.98 20.78 -5.87
CA SER A 58 -32.42 20.43 -4.49
C SER A 58 -31.76 21.25 -3.39
N ALA A 59 -30.57 21.77 -3.61
CA ALA A 59 -29.80 22.57 -2.65
C ALA A 59 -29.46 23.97 -3.15
N LEU A 60 -30.16 24.47 -4.16
CA LEU A 60 -29.85 25.74 -4.79
C LEU A 60 -30.05 26.92 -3.84
N ASP A 61 -31.05 26.87 -2.97
CA ASP A 61 -31.34 27.85 -1.93
C ASP A 61 -30.21 27.94 -0.91
N LEU A 62 -29.76 26.80 -0.39
CA LEU A 62 -28.65 26.73 0.58
C LEU A 62 -27.34 27.22 -0.05
N LYS A 63 -27.06 26.86 -1.30
CA LYS A 63 -25.86 27.33 -2.01
C LYS A 63 -25.83 28.85 -2.22
N LYS A 64 -27.00 29.47 -2.44
CA LYS A 64 -27.12 30.93 -2.51
C LYS A 64 -26.81 31.56 -1.15
N GLU A 65 -27.38 31.04 -0.08
CA GLU A 65 -27.13 31.54 1.27
C GLU A 65 -25.62 31.38 1.65
N ILE A 66 -25.01 30.25 1.34
CA ILE A 66 -23.57 30.04 1.54
C ILE A 66 -22.74 31.09 0.76
N GLN A 67 -23.12 31.39 -0.48
CA GLN A 67 -22.40 32.38 -1.28
C GLN A 67 -22.55 33.80 -0.66
N GLU A 68 -23.74 34.18 -0.22
CA GLU A 68 -23.97 35.45 0.47
C GLU A 68 -23.14 35.57 1.74
N LEU A 69 -23.04 34.49 2.53
CA LEU A 69 -22.20 34.45 3.73
C LEU A 69 -20.70 34.54 3.38
N LYS A 70 -20.23 33.84 2.33
CA LYS A 70 -18.86 33.93 1.86
C LYS A 70 -18.51 35.35 1.40
N ASP A 71 -19.41 36.04 0.74
CA ASP A 71 -19.22 37.46 0.35
C ASP A 71 -19.22 38.37 1.57
N LYS A 72 -20.04 38.11 2.57
CA LYS A 72 -20.04 38.84 3.84
C LYS A 72 -18.73 38.66 4.61
N VAL A 73 -18.16 37.43 4.63
CA VAL A 73 -16.85 37.15 5.27
C VAL A 73 -15.75 38.03 4.67
N LYS A 74 -15.76 38.32 3.36
CA LYS A 74 -14.72 39.15 2.70
C LYS A 74 -14.67 40.58 3.24
N VAL A 75 -15.82 41.12 3.65
CA VAL A 75 -15.96 42.52 4.13
C VAL A 75 -16.04 42.62 5.65
N THR A 76 -16.04 41.52 6.39
CA THR A 76 -16.13 41.48 7.85
C THR A 76 -14.73 41.47 8.47
N ASP A 77 -14.53 42.15 9.58
CA ASP A 77 -13.29 42.17 10.34
C ASP A 77 -12.92 40.73 10.79
N ILE A 78 -11.62 40.45 10.85
CA ILE A 78 -11.10 39.06 11.13
C ILE A 78 -11.65 38.51 12.45
N GLN A 79 -11.81 39.37 13.46
CA GLN A 79 -12.28 38.97 14.80
C GLN A 79 -13.74 38.48 14.78
N ASP A 80 -14.56 38.96 13.83
CA ASP A 80 -15.99 38.68 13.73
C ASP A 80 -16.35 37.61 12.68
N ARG A 81 -15.34 36.98 12.02
CA ARG A 81 -15.56 35.98 10.96
C ARG A 81 -15.93 34.59 11.47
N ALA A 82 -15.50 34.22 12.68
CA ALA A 82 -15.71 32.87 13.22
C ALA A 82 -17.17 32.40 13.23
N PRO A 83 -18.17 33.20 13.64
CA PRO A 83 -19.58 32.82 13.58
C PRO A 83 -20.10 32.59 12.15
N LEU A 84 -19.59 33.37 11.17
CA LEU A 84 -19.96 33.24 9.75
C LEU A 84 -19.42 31.94 9.17
N PHE A 85 -18.19 31.57 9.48
CA PHE A 85 -17.63 30.28 9.08
C PHE A 85 -18.40 29.12 9.68
N ALA A 86 -18.74 29.16 10.96
CA ALA A 86 -19.55 28.14 11.62
C ALA A 86 -20.94 27.97 10.96
N GLN A 87 -21.55 29.08 10.49
CA GLN A 87 -22.80 29.01 9.75
C GLN A 87 -22.62 28.41 8.36
N ILE A 88 -21.55 28.77 7.63
CA ILE A 88 -21.20 28.20 6.33
C ILE A 88 -21.00 26.71 6.45
N ASP A 89 -20.20 26.24 7.43
CA ASP A 89 -19.94 24.81 7.66
C ASP A 89 -21.24 24.02 7.91
N LYS A 90 -22.17 24.62 8.69
CA LYS A 90 -23.47 24.02 8.96
C LYS A 90 -24.30 23.87 7.67
N LEU A 91 -24.35 24.91 6.86
CA LEU A 91 -25.11 24.91 5.60
C LEU A 91 -24.47 23.96 4.57
N GLU A 92 -23.14 23.92 4.48
CA GLU A 92 -22.44 22.98 3.60
C GLU A 92 -22.75 21.54 3.97
N LYS A 93 -22.84 21.22 5.26
CA LYS A 93 -23.29 19.90 5.73
C LYS A 93 -24.75 19.62 5.34
N GLU A 94 -25.63 20.59 5.47
CA GLU A 94 -27.04 20.47 5.08
C GLU A 94 -27.20 20.25 3.55
N VAL A 95 -26.35 20.86 2.73
CA VAL A 95 -26.28 20.60 1.28
C VAL A 95 -25.96 19.13 1.02
N LEU A 96 -24.98 18.58 1.72
CA LEU A 96 -24.61 17.18 1.56
C LEU A 96 -25.72 16.22 2.00
N GLU A 97 -26.40 16.52 3.10
CA GLU A 97 -27.56 15.73 3.58
C GLU A 97 -28.70 15.73 2.55
N ARG A 98 -29.05 16.89 1.98
CA ARG A 98 -30.06 16.98 0.90
C ARG A 98 -29.65 16.21 -0.35
N TYR A 99 -28.39 16.27 -0.71
CA TYR A 99 -27.90 15.48 -1.85
C TYR A 99 -28.06 13.98 -1.60
N GLU A 100 -27.73 13.49 -0.39
CA GLU A 100 -27.91 12.08 -0.03
C GLU A 100 -29.38 11.63 -0.11
N GLU A 101 -30.31 12.47 0.31
CA GLU A 101 -31.78 12.19 0.19
C GLU A 101 -32.17 11.99 -1.27
N VAL A 102 -31.79 12.92 -2.15
CA VAL A 102 -32.11 12.84 -3.59
C VAL A 102 -31.39 11.68 -4.26
N LEU A 103 -30.11 11.43 -3.92
CA LEU A 103 -29.36 10.29 -4.45
C LEU A 103 -30.04 8.97 -4.11
N ASN A 104 -30.55 8.81 -2.89
CA ASN A 104 -31.29 7.61 -2.49
C ASN A 104 -32.61 7.46 -3.26
N GLU A 105 -33.31 8.56 -3.55
CA GLU A 105 -34.54 8.57 -4.35
C GLU A 105 -34.27 8.15 -5.79
N VAL A 106 -33.28 8.74 -6.45
CA VAL A 106 -32.97 8.49 -7.87
C VAL A 106 -32.11 7.23 -8.10
N ARG A 107 -31.55 6.65 -7.06
CA ARG A 107 -30.66 5.48 -7.14
C ARG A 107 -31.22 4.34 -8.02
N PRO A 108 -32.49 3.89 -7.86
CA PRO A 108 -33.00 2.78 -8.66
C PRO A 108 -32.96 3.06 -10.15
N GLU A 109 -33.34 4.27 -10.55
CA GLU A 109 -33.33 4.69 -11.94
C GLU A 109 -31.91 4.87 -12.47
N VAL A 110 -31.00 5.49 -11.71
CA VAL A 110 -29.61 5.68 -12.11
C VAL A 110 -28.89 4.34 -12.28
N PHE A 111 -29.09 3.38 -11.37
CA PHE A 111 -28.53 2.04 -11.53
C PHE A 111 -29.07 1.32 -12.77
N ALA A 112 -30.36 1.50 -13.05
CA ALA A 112 -30.96 1.00 -14.29
C ALA A 112 -30.35 1.67 -15.55
N ILE A 113 -30.05 2.98 -15.50
CA ILE A 113 -29.36 3.71 -16.58
C ILE A 113 -27.96 3.13 -16.82
N VAL A 114 -27.16 2.96 -15.77
CA VAL A 114 -25.80 2.39 -15.89
C VAL A 114 -25.85 0.97 -16.45
N LYS A 115 -26.76 0.13 -15.95
CA LYS A 115 -26.96 -1.24 -16.45
C LYS A 115 -27.38 -1.23 -17.93
N SER A 116 -28.33 -0.36 -18.32
CA SER A 116 -28.75 -0.22 -19.70
C SER A 116 -27.65 0.28 -20.63
N THR A 117 -26.80 1.21 -20.14
CA THR A 117 -25.63 1.67 -20.88
C THR A 117 -24.66 0.53 -21.15
N ALA A 118 -24.33 -0.25 -20.11
CA ALA A 118 -23.48 -1.43 -20.23
C ALA A 118 -24.04 -2.46 -21.23
N GLU A 119 -25.35 -2.71 -21.21
CA GLU A 119 -26.03 -3.60 -22.16
C GLU A 119 -25.95 -3.08 -23.58
N ARG A 120 -26.14 -1.77 -23.79
CA ARG A 120 -26.07 -1.14 -25.12
C ARG A 120 -24.67 -1.28 -25.73
N PHE A 121 -23.63 -1.03 -24.97
CA PHE A 121 -22.25 -1.27 -25.41
C PHE A 121 -21.94 -2.75 -25.66
N THR A 122 -22.57 -3.66 -24.91
CA THR A 122 -22.42 -5.11 -25.15
C THR A 122 -23.07 -5.55 -26.46
N ASN A 123 -24.23 -5.02 -26.78
CA ASN A 123 -25.05 -5.48 -27.88
C ASN A 123 -24.76 -4.75 -29.20
N ASN A 124 -24.09 -3.61 -29.21
CA ASN A 124 -23.83 -2.80 -30.39
C ASN A 124 -22.32 -2.54 -30.52
N GLU A 125 -21.76 -2.73 -31.71
CA GLU A 125 -20.36 -2.38 -32.00
C GLU A 125 -20.13 -0.87 -31.96
N THR A 126 -21.16 -0.11 -32.37
CA THR A 126 -21.16 1.35 -32.30
C THR A 126 -22.52 1.87 -31.79
N ILE A 127 -22.45 2.97 -31.05
CA ILE A 127 -23.64 3.68 -30.53
C ILE A 127 -23.59 5.11 -31.06
N GLU A 128 -24.66 5.48 -31.81
CA GLU A 128 -24.81 6.81 -32.40
C GLU A 128 -25.72 7.68 -31.53
N VAL A 129 -25.25 8.90 -31.21
CA VAL A 129 -25.98 9.91 -30.43
C VAL A 129 -25.77 11.29 -31.01
N THR A 130 -26.61 12.26 -30.65
CA THR A 130 -26.44 13.66 -31.00
C THR A 130 -25.19 14.20 -30.31
N ALA A 131 -24.24 14.78 -31.06
CA ALA A 131 -22.99 15.27 -30.58
C ALA A 131 -23.15 16.52 -29.69
N THR A 132 -22.59 16.48 -28.51
CA THR A 132 -22.44 17.63 -27.62
C THR A 132 -21.00 18.21 -27.69
N ASP A 133 -20.76 19.37 -27.10
CA ASP A 133 -19.39 19.94 -26.99
C ASP A 133 -18.45 19.03 -26.18
N PHE A 134 -19.01 18.30 -25.22
CA PHE A 134 -18.25 17.31 -24.46
C PHE A 134 -17.80 16.14 -25.36
N ASP A 135 -18.69 15.61 -26.21
CA ASP A 135 -18.34 14.54 -27.17
C ASP A 135 -17.26 15.00 -28.17
N ARG A 136 -17.31 16.25 -28.63
CA ARG A 136 -16.27 16.83 -29.50
C ARG A 136 -14.93 16.93 -28.79
N THR A 137 -14.94 17.26 -27.49
CA THR A 137 -13.74 17.28 -26.67
C THR A 137 -13.18 15.87 -26.46
N LEU A 138 -14.03 14.87 -26.26
CA LEU A 138 -13.61 13.47 -26.14
C LEU A 138 -12.99 12.96 -27.44
N ALA A 139 -13.62 13.22 -28.59
CA ALA A 139 -13.14 12.78 -29.91
C ALA A 139 -11.75 13.36 -30.26
N ALA A 140 -11.41 14.54 -29.72
CA ALA A 140 -10.07 15.12 -29.86
C ALA A 140 -8.98 14.41 -29.01
N ARG A 141 -9.39 13.55 -28.06
CA ARG A 141 -8.47 12.92 -27.08
C ARG A 141 -8.48 11.39 -27.13
N PHE A 142 -9.57 10.78 -27.58
CA PHE A 142 -9.81 9.33 -27.48
C PHE A 142 -10.33 8.76 -28.78
N ASP A 143 -9.84 7.60 -29.18
CA ASP A 143 -10.18 6.92 -30.42
C ASP A 143 -11.53 6.18 -30.37
N PHE A 144 -12.14 6.02 -29.20
CA PHE A 144 -13.43 5.34 -29.04
C PHE A 144 -14.64 6.22 -29.35
N VAL A 145 -14.45 7.51 -29.65
CA VAL A 145 -15.49 8.45 -30.06
C VAL A 145 -15.08 9.13 -31.36
N GLU A 146 -15.95 9.08 -32.35
CA GLU A 146 -15.78 9.78 -33.63
C GLU A 146 -16.93 10.76 -33.83
N ILE A 147 -16.62 11.94 -34.36
CA ILE A 147 -17.65 12.95 -34.70
C ILE A 147 -17.90 12.92 -36.22
N GLN A 148 -19.14 12.73 -36.59
CA GLN A 148 -19.62 12.81 -37.97
C GLN A 148 -20.77 13.81 -38.02
N ASP A 149 -20.53 14.99 -38.57
CA ASP A 149 -21.44 16.12 -38.59
C ASP A 149 -21.99 16.51 -37.22
N ASP A 150 -23.28 16.26 -36.95
CA ASP A 150 -23.95 16.51 -35.67
C ASP A 150 -24.08 15.27 -34.78
N LYS A 151 -23.39 14.17 -35.15
CA LYS A 151 -23.45 12.90 -34.45
C LYS A 151 -22.10 12.55 -33.80
N ALA A 152 -22.20 11.94 -32.65
CA ALA A 152 -21.08 11.27 -31.99
C ALA A 152 -21.30 9.76 -32.05
N ILE A 153 -20.29 9.04 -32.54
CA ILE A 153 -20.32 7.60 -32.72
C ILE A 153 -19.34 7.00 -31.69
N TYR A 154 -19.85 6.24 -30.73
CA TYR A 154 -19.10 5.57 -29.69
C TYR A 154 -18.85 4.12 -30.10
N SER A 155 -17.60 3.71 -30.12
CA SER A 155 -17.20 2.30 -30.29
C SER A 155 -17.33 1.52 -29.00
N ASN A 156 -17.59 0.21 -29.07
CA ASN A 156 -17.51 -0.70 -27.92
C ASN A 156 -16.12 -1.31 -27.73
N HIS A 157 -15.13 -0.83 -28.49
CA HIS A 157 -13.72 -1.18 -28.38
C HIS A 157 -12.90 0.04 -27.99
N TRP A 158 -11.97 -0.14 -27.04
CA TRP A 158 -11.01 0.89 -26.66
C TRP A 158 -9.78 0.28 -25.98
N ILE A 159 -8.70 1.04 -25.92
CA ILE A 159 -7.48 0.63 -25.23
C ILE A 159 -7.64 0.87 -23.73
N ALA A 160 -7.39 -0.16 -22.91
CA ALA A 160 -7.33 -0.08 -21.46
C ALA A 160 -6.15 -0.89 -20.94
N GLY A 161 -5.28 -0.26 -20.14
CA GLY A 161 -4.04 -0.90 -19.65
C GLY A 161 -3.12 -1.40 -20.77
N GLY A 162 -3.14 -0.72 -21.91
CA GLY A 162 -2.33 -1.06 -23.10
C GLY A 162 -2.91 -2.18 -23.97
N ASN A 163 -4.07 -2.77 -23.62
CA ASN A 163 -4.73 -3.83 -24.39
C ASN A 163 -6.01 -3.33 -25.04
N ASP A 164 -6.30 -3.86 -26.24
CA ASP A 164 -7.59 -3.62 -26.89
C ASP A 164 -8.68 -4.41 -26.17
N MET A 165 -9.67 -3.68 -25.64
CA MET A 165 -10.75 -4.23 -24.82
C MET A 165 -12.09 -4.03 -25.54
N LYS A 166 -12.78 -5.15 -25.79
CA LYS A 166 -14.18 -5.12 -26.22
C LYS A 166 -15.09 -5.16 -24.99
N TRP A 167 -16.02 -4.20 -24.89
CA TRP A 167 -17.01 -4.22 -23.82
C TRP A 167 -18.00 -5.37 -24.02
N ALA A 168 -18.13 -6.24 -23.02
CA ALA A 168 -19.03 -7.41 -23.07
C ALA A 168 -19.65 -7.70 -21.68
N MET A 169 -19.81 -6.68 -20.83
CA MET A 169 -20.25 -6.84 -19.44
C MET A 169 -21.61 -6.16 -19.22
N VAL A 170 -22.50 -6.86 -18.51
CA VAL A 170 -23.79 -6.34 -18.04
C VAL A 170 -23.94 -6.71 -16.57
N HIS A 171 -24.42 -5.79 -15.75
CA HIS A 171 -24.55 -5.98 -14.31
C HIS A 171 -25.52 -7.09 -13.94
N PHE A 172 -25.10 -7.99 -13.06
CA PHE A 172 -25.95 -8.98 -12.41
C PHE A 172 -26.65 -8.39 -11.18
N ASP A 173 -27.71 -9.04 -10.71
CA ASP A 173 -28.45 -8.59 -9.52
C ASP A 173 -27.58 -8.52 -8.26
N VAL A 174 -26.61 -9.42 -8.11
CA VAL A 174 -25.64 -9.39 -7.00
C VAL A 174 -24.72 -8.17 -7.07
N GLN A 175 -24.44 -7.66 -8.27
CA GLN A 175 -23.67 -6.43 -8.46
C GLN A 175 -24.53 -5.18 -8.18
N LEU A 176 -25.82 -5.20 -8.48
CA LEU A 176 -26.77 -4.16 -8.05
C LEU A 176 -26.86 -4.10 -6.51
N PHE A 177 -26.82 -5.28 -5.87
CA PHE A 177 -26.75 -5.39 -4.42
C PHE A 177 -25.45 -4.73 -3.89
N GLY A 178 -24.28 -5.16 -4.39
CA GLY A 178 -22.98 -4.61 -4.00
C GLY A 178 -22.89 -3.10 -4.24
N GLY A 179 -23.35 -2.60 -5.38
CA GLY A 179 -23.41 -1.18 -5.69
C GLY A 179 -24.28 -0.39 -4.70
N THR A 180 -25.38 -0.99 -4.22
CA THR A 180 -26.24 -0.36 -3.20
C THR A 180 -25.53 -0.29 -1.84
N VAL A 181 -24.81 -1.35 -1.45
CA VAL A 181 -23.98 -1.37 -0.22
C VAL A 181 -22.94 -0.26 -0.26
N LEU A 182 -22.21 -0.15 -1.36
CA LEU A 182 -21.17 0.86 -1.55
C LEU A 182 -21.73 2.28 -1.54
N HIS A 183 -22.89 2.51 -2.16
CA HIS A 183 -23.55 3.83 -2.12
C HIS A 183 -23.93 4.26 -0.70
N GLN A 184 -24.30 3.31 0.15
CA GLN A 184 -24.63 3.59 1.57
C GLN A 184 -23.40 3.85 2.46
N GLY A 185 -22.21 3.96 1.92
CA GLY A 185 -21.00 4.20 2.69
C GLY A 185 -20.61 2.99 3.56
N LYS A 186 -20.67 1.78 2.99
CA LYS A 186 -20.32 0.53 3.65
C LYS A 186 -19.29 -0.25 2.84
N ILE A 187 -18.77 -1.31 3.42
CA ILE A 187 -17.85 -2.23 2.75
C ILE A 187 -18.64 -3.39 2.16
N ALA A 188 -18.46 -3.61 0.85
CA ALA A 188 -18.99 -4.77 0.14
C ALA A 188 -17.94 -5.87 0.08
N GLU A 189 -18.12 -6.96 0.83
CA GLU A 189 -17.31 -8.15 0.64
C GLU A 189 -17.83 -8.92 -0.55
N MET A 190 -17.06 -8.95 -1.63
CA MET A 190 -17.36 -9.69 -2.86
C MET A 190 -16.21 -10.62 -3.19
N PHE A 191 -16.51 -11.89 -3.42
CA PHE A 191 -15.49 -12.85 -3.81
C PHE A 191 -14.71 -12.42 -5.05
N THR A 192 -13.45 -12.82 -5.11
CA THR A 192 -12.60 -12.61 -6.28
C THR A 192 -13.24 -13.20 -7.53
N GLY A 193 -13.29 -12.42 -8.62
CA GLY A 193 -13.94 -12.82 -9.87
C GLY A 193 -15.42 -12.47 -9.99
N GLU A 194 -16.07 -11.94 -8.94
CA GLU A 194 -17.49 -11.50 -8.98
C GLU A 194 -17.70 -10.13 -9.66
N GLY A 195 -16.63 -9.49 -10.14
CA GLY A 195 -16.70 -8.24 -10.89
C GLY A 195 -16.83 -7.00 -10.03
N LYS A 196 -15.99 -6.87 -8.99
CA LYS A 196 -15.92 -5.68 -8.12
C LYS A 196 -15.81 -4.38 -8.91
N THR A 197 -14.90 -4.31 -9.88
CA THR A 197 -14.69 -3.12 -10.74
C THR A 197 -15.96 -2.69 -11.48
N LEU A 198 -16.71 -3.65 -12.02
CA LEU A 198 -17.99 -3.36 -12.67
C LEU A 198 -19.06 -2.91 -11.66
N THR A 199 -19.10 -3.52 -10.49
CA THR A 199 -20.02 -3.16 -9.39
C THR A 199 -19.79 -1.71 -8.95
N ALA A 200 -18.53 -1.28 -8.85
CA ALA A 200 -18.16 0.08 -8.47
C ALA A 200 -18.72 1.14 -9.44
N THR A 201 -18.97 0.80 -10.71
CA THR A 201 -19.50 1.76 -11.68
C THR A 201 -20.84 2.35 -11.23
N LEU A 202 -21.67 1.58 -10.54
CA LEU A 202 -22.99 1.98 -10.09
C LEU A 202 -22.96 3.15 -9.07
N PRO A 203 -22.31 3.01 -7.90
CA PRO A 203 -22.25 4.08 -6.92
C PRO A 203 -21.35 5.23 -7.39
N VAL A 204 -20.29 4.96 -8.15
CA VAL A 204 -19.42 6.00 -8.72
C VAL A 204 -20.22 6.91 -9.64
N PHE A 205 -20.95 6.35 -10.58
CA PHE A 205 -21.80 7.13 -11.49
C PHE A 205 -22.83 7.97 -10.72
N LEU A 206 -23.57 7.34 -9.80
CA LEU A 206 -24.60 8.00 -9.01
C LEU A 206 -24.05 9.21 -8.22
N ASN A 207 -22.97 9.02 -7.49
CA ASN A 207 -22.38 10.08 -6.68
C ASN A 207 -21.68 11.15 -7.52
N ALA A 208 -21.16 10.82 -8.71
CA ALA A 208 -20.58 11.79 -9.64
C ALA A 208 -21.60 12.83 -10.13
N LEU A 209 -22.90 12.48 -10.15
CA LEU A 209 -23.97 13.41 -10.56
C LEU A 209 -24.11 14.62 -9.64
N THR A 210 -23.58 14.57 -8.42
CA THR A 210 -23.55 15.73 -7.51
C THR A 210 -22.64 16.85 -8.01
N GLY A 211 -21.64 16.54 -8.85
CA GLY A 211 -20.59 17.47 -9.28
C GLY A 211 -19.50 17.74 -8.21
N ASN A 212 -19.61 17.14 -7.02
CA ASN A 212 -18.65 17.33 -5.94
C ASN A 212 -17.39 16.46 -6.10
N GLY A 213 -17.37 15.52 -7.02
CA GLY A 213 -16.28 14.60 -7.29
C GLY A 213 -16.36 13.28 -6.55
N VAL A 214 -15.90 12.24 -7.23
CA VAL A 214 -15.76 10.89 -6.69
C VAL A 214 -14.32 10.45 -6.89
N HIS A 215 -13.69 9.96 -5.83
CA HIS A 215 -12.37 9.37 -5.90
C HIS A 215 -12.47 7.84 -5.90
N VAL A 216 -11.92 7.22 -6.94
CA VAL A 216 -11.79 5.76 -7.05
C VAL A 216 -10.35 5.39 -6.74
N VAL A 217 -10.17 4.75 -5.59
CA VAL A 217 -8.86 4.50 -5.00
C VAL A 217 -8.45 3.06 -5.23
N THR A 218 -7.26 2.85 -5.74
CA THR A 218 -6.66 1.54 -5.97
C THR A 218 -5.33 1.38 -5.24
N VAL A 219 -4.83 0.15 -5.13
CA VAL A 219 -3.57 -0.15 -4.44
C VAL A 219 -2.32 0.16 -5.27
N ASN A 220 -2.45 0.35 -6.60
CA ASN A 220 -1.32 0.65 -7.47
C ASN A 220 -1.74 1.44 -8.72
N ASP A 221 -0.75 2.08 -9.35
CA ASP A 221 -0.92 2.94 -10.51
C ASP A 221 -1.38 2.19 -11.78
N TYR A 222 -0.99 0.93 -11.95
CA TYR A 222 -1.45 0.11 -13.07
C TYR A 222 -2.97 -0.08 -13.02
N LEU A 223 -3.50 -0.46 -11.86
CA LEU A 223 -4.95 -0.62 -11.67
C LEU A 223 -5.68 0.71 -11.82
N ALA A 224 -5.15 1.80 -11.27
CA ALA A 224 -5.76 3.12 -11.40
C ALA A 224 -5.88 3.54 -12.87
N LYS A 225 -4.81 3.40 -13.65
CA LYS A 225 -4.78 3.71 -15.09
C LYS A 225 -5.70 2.78 -15.88
N ARG A 226 -5.58 1.46 -15.69
CA ARG A 226 -6.39 0.46 -16.37
C ARG A 226 -7.88 0.66 -16.12
N ASP A 227 -8.29 0.83 -14.88
CA ASP A 227 -9.71 0.89 -14.52
C ASP A 227 -10.33 2.23 -14.94
N SER A 228 -9.57 3.33 -14.90
CA SER A 228 -10.01 4.62 -15.46
C SER A 228 -10.25 4.55 -16.97
N GLU A 229 -9.39 3.80 -17.69
CA GLU A 229 -9.52 3.60 -19.13
C GLU A 229 -10.63 2.61 -19.47
N TRP A 230 -10.77 1.55 -18.69
CA TRP A 230 -11.73 0.47 -18.95
C TRP A 230 -13.17 0.89 -18.66
N MET A 231 -13.42 1.50 -17.48
CA MET A 231 -14.77 1.93 -17.06
C MET A 231 -15.12 3.34 -17.52
N GLY A 232 -14.10 4.16 -17.83
CA GLY A 232 -14.26 5.57 -18.22
C GLY A 232 -15.29 5.82 -19.31
N PRO A 233 -15.27 5.09 -20.44
CA PRO A 233 -16.20 5.32 -21.54
C PRO A 233 -17.69 5.22 -21.16
N ILE A 234 -18.04 4.38 -20.19
CA ILE A 234 -19.42 4.26 -19.68
C ILE A 234 -19.87 5.56 -18.99
N TYR A 235 -18.99 6.20 -18.24
CA TYR A 235 -19.29 7.48 -17.59
C TYR A 235 -19.29 8.64 -18.60
N MET A 236 -18.29 8.66 -19.47
CA MET A 236 -18.11 9.71 -20.49
C MET A 236 -19.26 9.75 -21.49
N PHE A 237 -19.87 8.60 -21.81
CA PHE A 237 -21.08 8.52 -22.64
C PHE A 237 -22.23 9.40 -22.10
N HIS A 238 -22.30 9.61 -20.79
CA HIS A 238 -23.29 10.45 -20.12
C HIS A 238 -22.81 11.87 -19.81
N GLY A 239 -21.67 12.28 -20.36
CA GLY A 239 -21.12 13.62 -20.14
C GLY A 239 -20.43 13.80 -18.78
N LEU A 240 -20.01 12.71 -18.10
CA LEU A 240 -19.21 12.74 -16.89
C LEU A 240 -17.73 12.69 -17.24
N SER A 241 -16.96 13.64 -16.74
CA SER A 241 -15.52 13.68 -16.94
C SER A 241 -14.79 12.67 -16.05
N VAL A 242 -13.80 11.99 -16.63
CA VAL A 242 -12.97 10.98 -15.94
C VAL A 242 -11.50 11.28 -16.18
N ASP A 243 -10.70 11.23 -15.13
CA ASP A 243 -9.25 11.31 -15.24
C ASP A 243 -8.57 10.44 -14.17
N CYS A 244 -7.26 10.25 -14.31
CA CYS A 244 -6.43 9.49 -13.38
C CYS A 244 -5.21 10.32 -12.97
N ILE A 245 -5.06 10.58 -11.67
CA ILE A 245 -3.96 11.39 -11.14
C ILE A 245 -2.59 10.79 -11.41
N ASP A 246 -2.48 9.45 -11.43
CA ASP A 246 -1.21 8.75 -11.71
C ASP A 246 -0.69 8.91 -13.16
N LYS A 247 -1.47 9.56 -14.05
CA LYS A 247 -1.05 9.94 -15.41
C LYS A 247 -0.37 11.31 -15.45
N HIS A 248 -0.44 12.10 -14.39
CA HIS A 248 -0.03 13.49 -14.35
C HIS A 248 1.04 13.72 -13.28
N GLN A 249 1.96 14.62 -13.58
CA GLN A 249 3.01 15.02 -12.64
C GLN A 249 2.42 15.72 -11.41
N PRO A 250 2.93 15.47 -10.19
CA PRO A 250 2.54 16.21 -8.99
C PRO A 250 2.62 17.73 -9.18
N ASN A 251 1.75 18.47 -8.50
CA ASN A 251 1.68 19.94 -8.55
C ASN A 251 1.47 20.56 -9.95
N SER A 252 1.08 19.76 -10.95
CA SER A 252 0.82 20.24 -12.30
C SER A 252 -0.62 20.73 -12.48
N GLU A 253 -0.83 21.61 -13.46
CA GLU A 253 -2.17 22.04 -13.88
C GLU A 253 -3.01 20.85 -14.40
N ALA A 254 -2.36 19.87 -15.05
CA ALA A 254 -3.03 18.65 -15.49
C ALA A 254 -3.54 17.82 -14.31
N ARG A 255 -2.75 17.73 -13.22
CA ARG A 255 -3.15 17.05 -11.97
C ARG A 255 -4.33 17.76 -11.29
N ARG A 256 -4.32 19.10 -11.25
CA ARG A 256 -5.45 19.90 -10.76
C ARG A 256 -6.72 19.62 -11.56
N ARG A 257 -6.62 19.62 -12.90
CA ARG A 257 -7.76 19.30 -13.77
C ARG A 257 -8.28 17.88 -13.54
N ALA A 258 -7.41 16.93 -13.24
CA ALA A 258 -7.83 15.57 -12.89
C ALA A 258 -8.68 15.53 -11.61
N TYR A 259 -8.35 16.33 -10.59
CA TYR A 259 -9.20 16.47 -9.39
C TYR A 259 -10.51 17.24 -9.64
N LEU A 260 -10.57 18.06 -10.65
CA LEU A 260 -11.82 18.75 -11.06
C LEU A 260 -12.74 17.88 -11.90
N ALA A 261 -12.29 16.72 -12.36
CA ALA A 261 -13.14 15.74 -13.04
C ALA A 261 -14.27 15.26 -12.12
N ASP A 262 -15.39 14.83 -12.72
CA ASP A 262 -16.50 14.23 -11.96
C ASP A 262 -16.05 12.94 -11.25
N ILE A 263 -15.14 12.18 -11.88
CA ILE A 263 -14.58 10.93 -11.37
C ILE A 263 -13.07 10.96 -11.52
N THR A 264 -12.37 10.78 -10.41
CA THR A 264 -10.90 10.80 -10.34
C THR A 264 -10.38 9.47 -9.83
N PHE A 265 -9.63 8.76 -10.66
CA PHE A 265 -8.93 7.53 -10.27
C PHE A 265 -7.54 7.88 -9.75
N GLY A 266 -7.01 7.03 -8.85
CA GLY A 266 -5.65 7.18 -8.37
C GLY A 266 -5.27 6.13 -7.34
N THR A 267 -3.96 6.07 -7.04
CA THR A 267 -3.47 5.22 -5.96
C THR A 267 -3.67 5.88 -4.60
N ASN A 268 -3.87 5.03 -3.59
CA ASN A 268 -4.07 5.44 -2.20
C ASN A 268 -2.99 6.43 -1.73
N ASN A 269 -1.73 6.14 -2.03
CA ASN A 269 -0.59 6.94 -1.61
C ASN A 269 -0.57 8.33 -2.31
N GLU A 270 -0.86 8.37 -3.61
CA GLU A 270 -0.83 9.62 -4.38
C GLU A 270 -1.91 10.60 -3.92
N PHE A 271 -3.12 10.12 -3.58
CA PHE A 271 -4.12 10.95 -2.95
C PHE A 271 -3.64 11.57 -1.63
N GLY A 272 -2.99 10.76 -0.79
CA GLY A 272 -2.45 11.24 0.47
C GLY A 272 -1.25 12.18 0.29
N PHE A 273 -0.38 11.92 -0.66
CA PHE A 273 0.74 12.82 -0.97
C PHE A 273 0.28 14.16 -1.55
N ASP A 274 -0.75 14.16 -2.41
CA ASP A 274 -1.32 15.42 -2.91
C ASP A 274 -1.93 16.25 -1.77
N TYR A 275 -2.59 15.60 -0.81
CA TYR A 275 -3.07 16.28 0.39
C TYR A 275 -1.93 16.91 1.20
N LEU A 276 -0.82 16.19 1.38
CA LEU A 276 0.36 16.75 2.07
C LEU A 276 0.96 17.92 1.29
N ARG A 277 1.07 17.80 -0.04
CA ARG A 277 1.56 18.90 -0.92
C ARG A 277 0.66 20.13 -0.83
N ASP A 278 -0.67 19.92 -0.81
CA ASP A 278 -1.64 21.00 -0.66
C ASP A 278 -1.48 21.73 0.69
N ASN A 279 -1.22 21.00 1.78
CA ASN A 279 -0.97 21.60 3.09
C ASN A 279 0.37 22.35 3.17
N MET A 280 1.28 22.14 2.22
CA MET A 280 2.53 22.88 2.09
C MET A 280 2.44 24.05 1.10
N ALA A 281 1.32 24.18 0.38
CA ALA A 281 1.11 25.22 -0.61
C ALA A 281 1.12 26.61 0.04
N GLN A 282 1.76 27.58 -0.63
CA GLN A 282 1.83 28.97 -0.15
C GLN A 282 0.67 29.82 -0.67
N ASN A 283 0.06 29.41 -1.78
CA ASN A 283 -1.05 30.13 -2.40
C ASN A 283 -2.23 29.20 -2.62
N PRO A 284 -3.49 29.69 -2.47
CA PRO A 284 -4.68 28.86 -2.76
C PRO A 284 -4.74 28.35 -4.20
N GLN A 285 -4.06 29.03 -5.13
CA GLN A 285 -4.01 28.64 -6.56
C GLN A 285 -3.13 27.40 -6.79
N ASP A 286 -2.26 27.06 -5.85
CA ASP A 286 -1.38 25.90 -5.94
C ASP A 286 -2.05 24.61 -5.45
N LEU A 287 -3.22 24.71 -4.80
CA LEU A 287 -3.99 23.57 -4.32
C LEU A 287 -4.51 22.75 -5.51
N VAL A 288 -4.33 21.45 -5.45
CA VAL A 288 -4.80 20.52 -6.50
C VAL A 288 -6.09 19.82 -6.11
N GLN A 289 -6.26 19.46 -4.81
CA GLN A 289 -7.47 18.81 -4.33
C GLN A 289 -8.59 19.80 -4.04
N ARG A 290 -9.81 19.32 -4.16
CA ARG A 290 -11.02 20.00 -3.67
C ARG A 290 -11.58 19.21 -2.47
N MET A 291 -12.82 19.47 -2.07
CA MET A 291 -13.44 18.80 -0.94
C MET A 291 -13.41 17.26 -1.06
N HIS A 292 -13.23 16.58 0.05
CA HIS A 292 -13.28 15.11 0.15
C HIS A 292 -14.73 14.65 0.25
N ASN A 293 -15.39 14.49 -0.90
CA ASN A 293 -16.81 14.14 -0.97
C ASN A 293 -17.04 12.64 -0.80
N TYR A 294 -16.78 11.84 -1.84
CA TYR A 294 -16.97 10.40 -1.81
C TYR A 294 -15.72 9.67 -2.28
N ALA A 295 -15.26 8.71 -1.51
CA ALA A 295 -14.23 7.78 -1.93
C ALA A 295 -14.74 6.34 -1.89
N ILE A 296 -14.41 5.60 -2.95
CA ILE A 296 -14.54 4.16 -3.02
C ILE A 296 -13.16 3.53 -3.12
N VAL A 297 -12.84 2.62 -2.20
CA VAL A 297 -11.53 2.01 -2.07
C VAL A 297 -11.60 0.55 -2.51
N ASP A 298 -10.81 0.20 -3.53
CA ASP A 298 -10.63 -1.20 -3.94
C ASP A 298 -9.55 -1.86 -3.08
N GLU A 299 -9.69 -3.15 -2.81
CA GLU A 299 -8.89 -3.92 -1.84
C GLU A 299 -8.76 -3.17 -0.50
N VAL A 300 -9.93 -2.83 0.05
CA VAL A 300 -10.08 -1.92 1.19
C VAL A 300 -9.41 -2.40 2.47
N ASP A 301 -9.26 -3.70 2.68
CA ASP A 301 -8.51 -4.30 3.78
C ASP A 301 -7.02 -3.96 3.69
N SER A 302 -6.40 -4.08 2.54
CA SER A 302 -5.00 -3.68 2.34
C SER A 302 -4.81 -2.18 2.61
N VAL A 303 -5.68 -1.32 2.07
CA VAL A 303 -5.52 0.13 2.16
C VAL A 303 -5.87 0.69 3.54
N LEU A 304 -6.99 0.24 4.14
CA LEU A 304 -7.53 0.84 5.37
C LEU A 304 -7.16 0.07 6.66
N ILE A 305 -6.61 -1.14 6.55
CA ILE A 305 -6.16 -1.93 7.70
C ILE A 305 -4.64 -2.13 7.63
N ASP A 306 -4.13 -2.87 6.63
CA ASP A 306 -2.72 -3.28 6.59
C ASP A 306 -1.76 -2.09 6.46
N ASP A 307 -1.98 -1.23 5.47
CA ASP A 307 -1.11 -0.07 5.19
C ASP A 307 -1.53 1.20 5.92
N ALA A 308 -2.71 1.20 6.55
CA ALA A 308 -3.36 2.40 7.06
C ALA A 308 -2.55 3.16 8.12
N ARG A 309 -1.75 2.47 8.91
CA ARG A 309 -0.94 3.04 10.01
C ARG A 309 0.43 3.53 9.55
N THR A 310 0.88 3.11 8.37
CA THR A 310 2.15 3.58 7.79
C THR A 310 2.00 5.04 7.37
N PRO A 311 2.79 5.97 7.91
CA PRO A 311 2.66 7.37 7.55
C PRO A 311 3.24 7.64 6.15
N LEU A 312 2.53 8.45 5.39
CA LEU A 312 3.07 9.14 4.23
C LEU A 312 3.87 10.34 4.73
N ILE A 313 5.09 10.51 4.24
CA ILE A 313 6.01 11.53 4.73
C ILE A 313 6.57 12.31 3.55
N ILE A 314 6.48 13.62 3.59
CA ILE A 314 7.24 14.51 2.71
C ILE A 314 8.41 15.09 3.49
N SER A 315 9.61 14.85 2.99
CA SER A 315 10.85 15.36 3.56
C SER A 315 11.57 16.24 2.54
N GLY A 316 12.33 17.17 3.02
CA GLY A 316 13.18 18.01 2.19
C GLY A 316 14.58 18.19 2.77
N PRO A 317 15.54 18.68 1.97
CA PRO A 317 16.91 18.84 2.42
C PRO A 317 17.02 19.85 3.56
N VAL A 318 17.86 19.52 4.53
CA VAL A 318 18.20 20.45 5.61
C VAL A 318 19.22 21.47 5.10
N PRO A 319 19.02 22.77 5.31
CA PRO A 319 19.92 23.82 4.80
C PRO A 319 21.39 23.72 5.26
N ARG A 320 21.67 22.94 6.32
CA ARG A 320 23.02 22.70 6.86
C ARG A 320 23.56 21.28 6.55
N GLY A 321 23.00 20.56 5.59
CA GLY A 321 23.29 19.16 5.31
C GLY A 321 24.52 18.86 4.45
N GLU A 322 25.47 19.81 4.29
CA GLU A 322 26.67 19.57 3.48
C GLU A 322 27.80 18.84 4.24
N ASP A 323 27.76 18.78 5.58
CA ASP A 323 28.78 18.12 6.42
C ASP A 323 28.38 16.69 6.79
N GLN A 324 27.94 15.87 5.79
CA GLN A 324 27.55 14.50 6.06
C GLN A 324 28.78 13.61 6.21
N GLN A 325 28.95 13.08 7.43
CA GLN A 325 30.09 12.24 7.79
C GLN A 325 29.91 10.77 7.37
N PHE A 326 28.83 10.41 6.64
CA PHE A 326 28.55 9.02 6.24
C PHE A 326 29.67 8.43 5.38
N GLU A 327 30.11 9.13 4.36
CA GLU A 327 31.21 8.66 3.51
C GLU A 327 32.54 8.57 4.28
N GLN A 328 32.75 9.49 5.25
CA GLN A 328 33.96 9.49 6.06
C GLN A 328 34.05 8.29 6.98
N TYR A 329 32.93 7.91 7.64
CA TYR A 329 32.90 6.81 8.61
C TYR A 329 32.55 5.47 8.00
N GLN A 330 32.07 5.40 6.75
CA GLN A 330 31.69 4.16 6.07
C GLN A 330 32.83 3.12 6.07
N PRO A 331 34.08 3.42 5.70
CA PRO A 331 35.14 2.39 5.67
C PRO A 331 35.45 1.85 7.08
N LEU A 332 35.35 2.69 8.10
CA LEU A 332 35.57 2.33 9.50
C LEU A 332 34.50 1.35 9.98
N VAL A 333 33.22 1.64 9.68
CA VAL A 333 32.09 0.78 10.04
C VAL A 333 32.13 -0.52 9.26
N GLU A 334 32.46 -0.50 7.97
CA GLU A 334 32.62 -1.71 7.16
C GLU A 334 33.67 -2.65 7.75
N SER A 335 34.81 -2.08 8.19
CA SER A 335 35.87 -2.84 8.86
C SER A 335 35.37 -3.46 10.15
N LEU A 336 34.65 -2.71 11.00
CA LEU A 336 34.06 -3.19 12.26
C LEU A 336 33.07 -4.34 12.00
N VAL A 337 32.19 -4.20 11.00
CA VAL A 337 31.24 -5.25 10.58
C VAL A 337 31.98 -6.48 10.09
N GLY A 338 33.10 -6.30 9.37
CA GLY A 338 33.99 -7.38 8.94
C GLY A 338 34.54 -8.19 10.14
N VAL A 339 35.06 -7.50 11.18
CA VAL A 339 35.56 -8.14 12.40
C VAL A 339 34.44 -8.85 13.16
N GLN A 340 33.28 -8.21 13.29
CA GLN A 340 32.10 -8.81 13.93
C GLN A 340 31.62 -10.06 13.18
N ARG A 341 31.66 -10.05 11.86
CA ARG A 341 31.28 -11.20 11.00
C ARG A 341 32.22 -12.41 11.24
N GLN A 342 33.50 -12.15 11.38
CA GLN A 342 34.47 -13.20 11.74
C GLN A 342 34.15 -13.80 13.12
N LEU A 343 33.90 -12.94 14.12
CA LEU A 343 33.54 -13.34 15.47
C LEU A 343 32.21 -14.13 15.49
N ALA A 344 31.17 -13.67 14.77
CA ALA A 344 29.89 -14.36 14.64
C ALA A 344 30.08 -15.75 14.02
N THR A 345 30.96 -15.87 13.03
CA THR A 345 31.25 -17.15 12.38
C THR A 345 31.98 -18.11 13.33
N GLN A 346 32.89 -17.59 14.14
CA GLN A 346 33.56 -18.38 15.18
C GLN A 346 32.56 -18.91 16.22
N TYR A 347 31.67 -18.04 16.72
CA TYR A 347 30.62 -18.45 17.66
C TYR A 347 29.65 -19.47 17.04
N LEU A 348 29.29 -19.33 15.76
CA LEU A 348 28.45 -20.31 15.07
C LEU A 348 29.12 -21.67 14.93
N ALA A 349 30.43 -21.71 14.63
CA ALA A 349 31.21 -22.94 14.56
C ALA A 349 31.33 -23.60 15.94
N GLU A 350 31.63 -22.81 16.98
CA GLU A 350 31.67 -23.25 18.36
C GLU A 350 30.32 -23.80 18.83
N ALA A 351 29.23 -23.09 18.54
CA ALA A 351 27.86 -23.52 18.84
C ALA A 351 27.56 -24.91 18.26
N LYS A 352 27.81 -25.07 16.94
CA LYS A 352 27.60 -26.36 16.27
C LYS A 352 28.37 -27.49 16.90
N ARG A 353 29.62 -27.27 17.23
CA ARG A 353 30.48 -28.25 17.87
C ARG A 353 30.00 -28.61 19.28
N LEU A 354 29.79 -27.59 20.15
CA LEU A 354 29.43 -27.80 21.55
C LEU A 354 28.04 -28.39 21.73
N ILE A 355 27.05 -28.01 20.88
CA ILE A 355 25.71 -28.58 20.93
C ILE A 355 25.76 -30.04 20.52
N ALA A 356 26.47 -30.39 19.43
CA ALA A 356 26.59 -31.77 18.97
C ALA A 356 27.31 -32.68 20.00
N GLU A 357 28.43 -32.22 20.49
CA GLU A 357 29.20 -32.95 21.52
C GLU A 357 28.42 -33.08 22.85
N GLY A 358 27.79 -32.00 23.32
CA GLY A 358 26.98 -31.99 24.53
C GLY A 358 25.79 -32.93 24.49
N GLN A 359 25.13 -33.02 23.32
CA GLN A 359 24.04 -34.00 23.08
C GLN A 359 24.55 -35.44 23.08
N GLN A 360 25.68 -35.70 22.42
CA GLN A 360 26.30 -37.04 22.40
C GLN A 360 26.75 -37.50 23.79
N GLU A 361 27.34 -36.62 24.55
CA GLU A 361 27.88 -36.92 25.91
C GLU A 361 26.79 -36.78 27.00
N ASN A 362 25.56 -36.37 26.65
CA ASN A 362 24.49 -36.03 27.58
C ASN A 362 24.93 -35.01 28.66
N ASN A 363 25.79 -34.07 28.23
CA ASN A 363 26.36 -33.02 29.09
C ASN A 363 25.56 -31.71 28.90
N LYS A 364 24.74 -31.40 29.92
CA LYS A 364 23.88 -30.22 29.88
C LYS A 364 24.64 -28.89 29.90
N GLU A 365 25.74 -28.80 30.63
CA GLU A 365 26.57 -27.60 30.72
C GLU A 365 27.21 -27.28 29.37
N LYS A 366 27.83 -28.26 28.74
CA LYS A 366 28.40 -28.14 27.40
C LYS A 366 27.36 -27.75 26.33
N THR A 367 26.15 -28.30 26.44
CA THR A 367 25.02 -27.95 25.57
C THR A 367 24.57 -26.49 25.80
N ALA A 368 24.53 -26.04 27.06
CA ALA A 368 24.18 -24.66 27.40
C ALA A 368 25.21 -23.65 26.87
N ASP A 369 26.50 -23.96 27.00
CA ASP A 369 27.60 -23.15 26.43
C ASP A 369 27.47 -23.06 24.91
N GLY A 370 27.09 -24.14 24.24
CA GLY A 370 26.83 -24.15 22.80
C GLY A 370 25.66 -23.26 22.42
N PHE A 371 24.58 -23.26 23.19
CA PHE A 371 23.44 -22.35 22.92
C PHE A 371 23.78 -20.89 23.28
N LEU A 372 24.62 -20.62 24.24
CA LEU A 372 25.15 -19.28 24.50
C LEU A 372 25.99 -18.77 23.31
N ALA A 373 26.86 -19.61 22.78
CA ALA A 373 27.63 -19.27 21.57
C ALA A 373 26.70 -19.02 20.36
N LEU A 374 25.64 -19.83 20.22
CA LEU A 374 24.63 -19.62 19.19
C LEU A 374 23.89 -18.28 19.36
N TYR A 375 23.51 -17.96 20.59
CA TYR A 375 22.86 -16.69 20.93
C TYR A 375 23.75 -15.49 20.64
N ARG A 376 25.04 -15.57 20.98
CA ARG A 376 26.05 -14.57 20.63
C ARG A 376 26.15 -14.38 19.09
N SER A 377 26.22 -15.48 18.34
CA SER A 377 26.25 -15.40 16.87
C SER A 377 24.99 -14.72 16.32
N HIS A 378 23.83 -15.01 16.89
CA HIS A 378 22.54 -14.40 16.50
C HIS A 378 22.50 -12.90 16.85
N LYS A 379 22.89 -12.51 18.06
CA LYS A 379 22.96 -11.09 18.46
C LYS A 379 24.01 -10.30 17.69
N ALA A 380 25.05 -10.97 17.20
CA ALA A 380 26.09 -10.34 16.39
C ALA A 380 25.62 -10.00 14.97
N LEU A 381 24.99 -10.97 14.25
CA LEU A 381 24.51 -10.81 12.88
C LEU A 381 23.32 -11.76 12.62
N PRO A 382 22.09 -11.39 12.96
CA PRO A 382 20.93 -12.26 12.86
C PRO A 382 20.58 -12.68 11.42
N LYS A 383 20.83 -11.82 10.43
CA LYS A 383 20.59 -12.11 8.99
C LYS A 383 21.71 -12.92 8.31
N ASN A 384 22.63 -13.51 9.08
CA ASN A 384 23.69 -14.35 8.52
C ASN A 384 23.12 -15.67 7.97
N LYS A 385 23.25 -15.92 6.67
CA LYS A 385 22.68 -17.10 5.97
C LYS A 385 23.09 -18.44 6.60
N PRO A 386 24.37 -18.71 6.97
CA PRO A 386 24.75 -19.93 7.69
C PRO A 386 24.08 -20.11 9.05
N LEU A 387 23.84 -19.02 9.78
CA LEU A 387 23.13 -19.02 11.06
C LEU A 387 21.65 -19.36 10.85
N ILE A 388 20.98 -18.69 9.91
CA ILE A 388 19.57 -18.94 9.59
C ILE A 388 19.34 -20.41 9.19
N LYS A 389 20.27 -20.97 8.40
CA LYS A 389 20.24 -22.38 8.02
C LYS A 389 20.35 -23.30 9.25
N PHE A 390 21.20 -22.99 10.20
CA PHE A 390 21.35 -23.79 11.43
C PHE A 390 20.15 -23.63 12.36
N LEU A 391 19.57 -22.44 12.47
CA LEU A 391 18.36 -22.19 13.26
C LEU A 391 17.12 -22.92 12.70
N SER A 392 17.12 -23.32 11.44
CA SER A 392 16.04 -24.11 10.84
C SER A 392 16.11 -25.61 11.19
N GLU A 393 17.17 -26.08 11.81
CA GLU A 393 17.29 -27.45 12.28
C GLU A 393 16.41 -27.70 13.53
N PRO A 394 15.82 -28.90 13.69
CA PRO A 394 14.90 -29.20 14.79
C PRO A 394 15.53 -28.95 16.17
N GLY A 395 14.84 -28.20 17.04
CA GLY A 395 15.25 -27.93 18.42
C GLY A 395 16.29 -26.82 18.60
N ILE A 396 17.02 -26.41 17.55
CA ILE A 396 18.09 -25.40 17.65
C ILE A 396 17.52 -24.02 17.98
N LYS A 397 16.51 -23.57 17.26
CA LYS A 397 15.87 -22.27 17.54
C LYS A 397 15.22 -22.23 18.94
N ALA A 398 14.57 -23.32 19.35
CA ALA A 398 13.96 -23.41 20.69
C ALA A 398 15.01 -23.33 21.81
N GLY A 399 16.15 -24.01 21.65
CA GLY A 399 17.26 -23.94 22.60
C GLY A 399 17.89 -22.53 22.68
N MET A 400 18.01 -21.84 21.55
CA MET A 400 18.51 -20.46 21.53
C MET A 400 17.54 -19.51 22.25
N LEU A 401 16.21 -19.63 22.01
CA LEU A 401 15.21 -18.80 22.67
C LEU A 401 15.15 -19.05 24.18
N ALA A 402 15.28 -20.31 24.63
CA ALA A 402 15.39 -20.63 26.05
C ALA A 402 16.64 -19.99 26.70
N THR A 403 17.74 -19.91 25.96
CA THR A 403 18.96 -19.19 26.42
C THR A 403 18.70 -17.68 26.50
N GLU A 404 18.00 -17.08 25.52
CA GLU A 404 17.61 -15.68 25.58
C GLU A 404 16.82 -15.37 26.85
N GLU A 405 15.81 -16.20 27.18
CA GLU A 405 14.99 -16.04 28.39
C GLU A 405 15.83 -16.02 29.68
N ILE A 406 16.84 -16.90 29.80
CA ILE A 406 17.74 -16.94 30.98
C ILE A 406 18.49 -15.60 31.16
N TYR A 407 18.94 -14.97 30.08
CA TYR A 407 19.66 -13.71 30.14
C TYR A 407 18.75 -12.48 30.26
N MET A 408 17.48 -12.62 29.86
CA MET A 408 16.44 -11.59 30.04
C MET A 408 15.84 -11.55 31.45
N GLU A 409 16.04 -12.57 32.27
CA GLU A 409 15.57 -12.59 33.66
C GLU A 409 16.10 -11.41 34.47
N ASN A 410 15.35 -10.99 35.49
CA ASN A 410 15.70 -9.89 36.39
C ASN A 410 16.01 -8.55 35.68
N ASN A 411 15.17 -8.13 34.76
CA ASN A 411 15.33 -6.89 33.98
C ASN A 411 16.67 -6.84 33.19
N ASN A 412 17.00 -7.89 32.47
CA ASN A 412 18.20 -8.00 31.63
C ASN A 412 19.52 -7.85 32.36
N ARG A 413 19.56 -8.05 33.68
CA ARG A 413 20.76 -7.79 34.49
C ARG A 413 21.96 -8.66 34.09
N ARG A 414 21.69 -9.84 33.50
CA ARG A 414 22.72 -10.76 33.01
C ARG A 414 23.02 -10.63 31.52
N MET A 415 22.26 -9.82 30.79
CA MET A 415 22.45 -9.64 29.34
C MET A 415 23.88 -9.21 28.97
N PRO A 416 24.57 -8.32 29.73
CA PRO A 416 25.95 -7.98 29.46
C PRO A 416 26.91 -9.18 29.43
N GLU A 417 26.66 -10.22 30.23
CA GLU A 417 27.51 -11.44 30.23
C GLU A 417 27.48 -12.13 28.85
N ALA A 418 26.33 -12.10 28.16
CA ALA A 418 26.18 -12.68 26.84
C ALA A 418 26.70 -11.75 25.72
N THR A 419 26.49 -10.44 25.84
CA THR A 419 26.71 -9.47 24.76
C THR A 419 28.04 -8.72 24.78
N ASN A 420 28.68 -8.52 25.95
CA ASN A 420 29.97 -7.82 26.06
C ASN A 420 31.10 -8.39 25.18
N PRO A 421 31.17 -9.70 24.90
CA PRO A 421 32.18 -10.21 23.97
C PRO A 421 32.03 -9.74 22.51
N LEU A 422 30.89 -9.22 22.14
CA LEU A 422 30.60 -8.69 20.79
C LEU A 422 31.10 -7.25 20.65
N TYR A 423 31.27 -6.76 19.43
CA TYR A 423 31.59 -5.35 19.16
C TYR A 423 30.35 -4.48 19.12
N PHE A 424 29.25 -5.04 18.65
CA PHE A 424 27.93 -4.42 18.68
C PHE A 424 26.84 -5.51 18.77
N VAL A 425 25.65 -5.11 19.17
CA VAL A 425 24.50 -5.99 19.37
C VAL A 425 23.37 -5.54 18.44
N VAL A 426 22.80 -6.47 17.67
CA VAL A 426 21.66 -6.21 16.79
C VAL A 426 20.36 -6.64 17.46
N GLU A 427 19.44 -5.70 17.63
CA GLU A 427 18.09 -5.92 18.19
C GLU A 427 17.04 -5.77 17.10
N GLU A 428 16.73 -6.86 16.38
CA GLU A 428 15.78 -6.84 15.26
C GLU A 428 14.39 -6.33 15.67
N LYS A 429 13.90 -6.74 16.85
CA LYS A 429 12.56 -6.34 17.34
C LYS A 429 12.45 -4.83 17.61
N GLN A 430 13.54 -4.20 18.00
CA GLN A 430 13.60 -2.76 18.29
C GLN A 430 14.14 -1.95 17.12
N ASN A 431 14.54 -2.64 16.05
CA ASN A 431 15.18 -2.04 14.89
C ASN A 431 16.36 -1.14 15.27
N SER A 432 17.18 -1.60 16.23
CA SER A 432 18.36 -0.90 16.75
C SER A 432 19.63 -1.73 16.66
N VAL A 433 20.76 -1.03 16.60
CA VAL A 433 22.11 -1.60 16.70
C VAL A 433 22.89 -0.78 17.70
N ASP A 434 23.34 -1.43 18.78
CA ASP A 434 24.02 -0.76 19.88
C ASP A 434 25.48 -1.22 19.99
N LEU A 435 26.40 -0.25 20.02
CA LEU A 435 27.82 -0.53 20.26
C LEU A 435 28.02 -1.00 21.70
N THR A 436 28.89 -2.00 21.89
CA THR A 436 29.37 -2.39 23.19
C THR A 436 30.62 -1.57 23.57
N ASP A 437 31.06 -1.68 24.83
CA ASP A 437 32.35 -1.04 25.24
C ASP A 437 33.50 -1.51 24.36
N LYS A 438 33.55 -2.80 24.03
CA LYS A 438 34.55 -3.38 23.12
C LYS A 438 34.49 -2.79 21.71
N GLY A 439 33.30 -2.50 21.21
CA GLY A 439 33.10 -1.83 19.93
C GLY A 439 33.58 -0.40 19.95
N ASN A 440 33.25 0.33 21.01
CA ASN A 440 33.69 1.71 21.23
C ASN A 440 35.21 1.81 21.31
N GLU A 441 35.87 0.95 22.12
CA GLU A 441 37.31 0.88 22.24
C GLU A 441 38.00 0.55 20.91
N TRP A 442 37.42 -0.37 20.12
CA TRP A 442 37.97 -0.73 18.83
C TRP A 442 37.92 0.43 17.85
N LEU A 443 36.78 1.11 17.76
CA LEU A 443 36.61 2.28 16.89
C LEU A 443 37.52 3.45 17.30
N ALA A 444 37.58 3.73 18.57
CA ALA A 444 38.47 4.77 19.15
C ALA A 444 39.95 4.51 18.81
N ALA A 445 40.38 3.25 18.89
CA ALA A 445 41.74 2.85 18.52
C ALA A 445 42.05 3.02 17.03
N GLN A 446 41.07 2.75 16.13
CA GLN A 446 41.29 2.91 14.69
C GLN A 446 41.44 4.39 14.28
N VAL A 447 40.78 5.30 14.98
CA VAL A 447 40.80 6.76 14.67
C VAL A 447 41.85 7.48 15.51
N ASN A 448 42.48 6.80 16.48
CA ASN A 448 43.43 7.36 17.43
C ASN A 448 42.86 8.52 18.27
N ASP A 449 41.54 8.45 18.54
CA ASP A 449 40.77 9.41 19.35
C ASP A 449 40.01 8.65 20.46
N PRO A 450 40.56 8.60 21.71
CA PRO A 450 39.94 7.88 22.81
C PRO A 450 38.60 8.48 23.24
N ASP A 451 38.33 9.74 22.94
CA ASP A 451 37.11 10.45 23.30
C ASP A 451 36.05 10.49 22.18
N LEU A 452 36.26 9.71 21.12
CA LEU A 452 35.41 9.70 19.93
C LEU A 452 33.91 9.50 20.26
N PHE A 453 33.61 8.63 21.24
CA PHE A 453 32.26 8.27 21.67
C PHE A 453 31.89 8.80 23.05
N VAL A 454 32.76 9.57 23.67
CA VAL A 454 32.50 10.17 24.99
C VAL A 454 31.74 11.47 24.79
N LEU A 455 30.42 11.39 25.00
CA LEU A 455 29.58 12.60 24.99
C LEU A 455 29.92 13.46 26.21
N PRO A 456 30.12 14.76 26.03
CA PRO A 456 30.37 15.68 27.14
C PRO A 456 29.19 15.70 28.12
N ASP A 457 29.49 15.63 29.43
CA ASP A 457 28.46 15.87 30.45
C ASP A 457 28.12 17.36 30.50
N MET A 458 27.10 17.74 29.70
CA MET A 458 26.69 19.12 29.57
C MET A 458 26.25 19.73 30.90
N ALA A 459 25.65 18.96 31.81
CA ALA A 459 25.24 19.45 33.13
C ALA A 459 26.42 19.93 33.95
N THR A 460 27.47 19.10 34.03
CA THR A 460 28.73 19.43 34.75
C THR A 460 29.45 20.57 34.06
N ILE A 461 29.55 20.58 32.71
CA ILE A 461 30.23 21.65 31.97
C ILE A 461 29.51 22.97 32.17
N MET A 462 28.18 23.01 32.07
CA MET A 462 27.40 24.25 32.28
C MET A 462 27.56 24.76 33.71
N ALA A 463 27.48 23.89 34.70
CA ALA A 463 27.71 24.29 36.09
C ALA A 463 29.13 24.86 36.32
N ASN A 464 30.16 24.26 35.72
CA ASN A 464 31.51 24.77 35.79
C ASN A 464 31.70 26.14 35.13
N ILE A 465 31.06 26.35 33.96
CA ILE A 465 31.07 27.64 33.26
C ILE A 465 30.37 28.72 34.09
N GLU A 466 29.25 28.41 34.71
CA GLU A 466 28.49 29.35 35.54
C GLU A 466 29.26 29.75 36.81
N ASN A 467 29.98 28.82 37.39
CA ASN A 467 30.80 29.04 38.57
C ASN A 467 32.22 29.56 38.28
N SER A 468 32.56 29.82 37.03
CA SER A 468 33.87 30.34 36.62
C SER A 468 33.95 31.86 36.84
N ASP A 469 35.19 32.39 37.01
CA ASP A 469 35.48 33.82 37.12
C ASP A 469 35.43 34.55 35.75
N ALA A 470 34.92 33.92 34.70
CA ALA A 470 34.81 34.46 33.35
C ALA A 470 33.75 35.59 33.25
N THR A 471 33.96 36.52 32.34
CA THR A 471 32.94 37.56 32.02
C THR A 471 31.70 36.92 31.37
N ASP A 472 30.60 37.68 31.33
CA ASP A 472 29.36 37.17 30.73
C ASP A 472 29.53 36.87 29.23
N GLU A 473 30.37 37.63 28.51
CA GLU A 473 30.70 37.38 27.11
C GLU A 473 31.53 36.06 26.96
N GLU A 474 32.55 35.90 27.79
CA GLU A 474 33.36 34.66 27.78
C GLU A 474 32.58 33.43 28.19
N ARG A 475 31.62 33.57 29.13
CA ARG A 475 30.72 32.44 29.49
C ARG A 475 29.83 32.07 28.33
N LEU A 476 29.33 33.05 27.55
CA LEU A 476 28.53 32.77 26.36
C LEU A 476 29.32 32.01 25.29
N GLU A 477 30.55 32.46 25.01
CA GLU A 477 31.46 31.79 24.07
C GLU A 477 31.79 30.34 24.52
N LEU A 478 32.04 30.13 25.82
CA LEU A 478 32.32 28.80 26.37
C LEU A 478 31.10 27.87 26.29
N LYS A 479 29.89 28.41 26.53
CA LYS A 479 28.65 27.67 26.36
C LYS A 479 28.41 27.28 24.89
N ASP A 480 28.58 28.21 23.96
CA ASP A 480 28.45 27.95 22.53
C ASP A 480 29.47 26.90 22.05
N LYS A 481 30.70 26.99 22.51
CA LYS A 481 31.71 25.98 22.20
C LYS A 481 31.37 24.60 22.75
N ALA A 482 30.86 24.52 23.99
CA ALA A 482 30.45 23.25 24.60
C ALA A 482 29.23 22.63 23.85
N TYR A 483 28.24 23.46 23.45
CA TYR A 483 27.12 22.99 22.66
C TYR A 483 27.54 22.51 21.27
N ASN A 484 28.47 23.21 20.61
CA ASN A 484 28.98 22.79 19.30
C ASN A 484 29.77 21.49 19.37
N ASP A 485 30.60 21.32 20.41
CA ASP A 485 31.34 20.05 20.64
C ASP A 485 30.39 18.89 20.92
N TYR A 486 29.36 19.10 21.74
CA TYR A 486 28.34 18.11 22.01
C TYR A 486 27.55 17.74 20.73
N ALA A 487 27.12 18.72 19.96
CA ALA A 487 26.38 18.51 18.71
C ALA A 487 27.23 17.69 17.72
N THR A 488 28.50 18.05 17.53
CA THR A 488 29.41 17.35 16.62
C THR A 488 29.65 15.90 17.05
N LYS A 489 29.87 15.64 18.34
CA LYS A 489 30.07 14.28 18.86
C LYS A 489 28.78 13.46 18.79
N SER A 490 27.64 14.06 19.09
CA SER A 490 26.34 13.40 19.00
C SER A 490 25.99 12.98 17.56
N GLU A 491 26.24 13.87 16.59
CA GLU A 491 26.06 13.59 15.16
C GLU A 491 26.97 12.44 14.68
N ARG A 492 28.22 12.41 15.15
CA ARG A 492 29.18 11.35 14.84
C ARG A 492 28.71 9.98 15.34
N VAL A 493 28.25 9.91 16.58
CA VAL A 493 27.72 8.69 17.19
C VAL A 493 26.48 8.22 16.39
N HIS A 494 25.58 9.16 16.07
CA HIS A 494 24.39 8.89 15.28
C HIS A 494 24.74 8.33 13.88
N THR A 495 25.67 8.96 13.19
CA THR A 495 26.15 8.53 11.87
C THR A 495 26.65 7.08 11.88
N ILE A 496 27.45 6.72 12.90
CA ILE A 496 27.97 5.35 13.03
C ILE A 496 26.86 4.35 13.34
N GLN A 497 25.91 4.71 14.18
CA GLN A 497 24.75 3.85 14.46
C GLN A 497 23.92 3.59 13.22
N GLN A 498 23.64 4.61 12.41
CA GLN A 498 22.90 4.45 11.15
C GLN A 498 23.67 3.62 10.12
N LEU A 499 24.99 3.79 10.01
CA LEU A 499 25.83 2.94 9.15
C LEU A 499 25.80 1.48 9.63
N LEU A 500 25.96 1.22 10.93
CA LEU A 500 25.85 -0.14 11.48
C LEU A 500 24.50 -0.77 11.16
N LYS A 501 23.43 0.00 11.30
CA LYS A 501 22.06 -0.42 10.95
C LYS A 501 21.95 -0.76 9.47
N ALA A 502 22.46 0.09 8.59
CA ALA A 502 22.48 -0.15 7.14
C ALA A 502 23.24 -1.43 6.76
N TYR A 503 24.37 -1.71 7.40
CA TYR A 503 25.19 -2.90 7.13
C TYR A 503 24.62 -4.21 7.69
N THR A 504 23.84 -4.15 8.77
CA THR A 504 23.39 -5.34 9.51
C THR A 504 21.94 -5.72 9.25
N MET A 505 21.10 -4.75 8.92
CA MET A 505 19.66 -4.93 8.83
C MET A 505 19.06 -4.71 7.44
N PHE A 506 19.79 -4.03 6.54
CA PHE A 506 19.29 -3.71 5.20
C PHE A 506 20.14 -4.38 4.13
N ASN A 507 19.53 -5.19 3.27
CA ASN A 507 20.22 -5.97 2.24
C ASN A 507 19.77 -5.53 0.85
N LEU A 508 20.71 -5.51 -0.07
CA LEU A 508 20.43 -5.27 -1.50
C LEU A 508 19.53 -6.38 -2.06
N ASN A 509 18.53 -6.01 -2.84
CA ASN A 509 17.51 -6.86 -3.45
C ASN A 509 16.51 -7.48 -2.45
N ASP A 510 16.47 -6.99 -1.22
CA ASP A 510 15.52 -7.37 -0.19
C ASP A 510 14.77 -6.11 0.25
N GLU A 511 15.39 -5.24 1.04
CA GLU A 511 14.79 -3.98 1.49
C GLU A 511 14.97 -2.82 0.47
N TYR A 512 15.90 -2.92 -0.47
CA TYR A 512 16.13 -1.90 -1.50
C TYR A 512 16.82 -2.46 -2.75
N VAL A 513 16.74 -1.70 -3.84
CA VAL A 513 17.47 -1.93 -5.10
C VAL A 513 18.25 -0.68 -5.49
N ILE A 514 19.27 -0.86 -6.34
CA ILE A 514 20.00 0.27 -6.95
C ILE A 514 19.49 0.41 -8.39
N GLN A 515 18.92 1.56 -8.70
CA GLN A 515 18.43 1.90 -10.02
C GLN A 515 18.86 3.32 -10.38
N ASP A 516 19.40 3.52 -11.57
CA ASP A 516 19.87 4.81 -12.09
C ASP A 516 20.92 5.51 -11.18
N GLY A 517 21.67 4.71 -10.39
CA GLY A 517 22.66 5.23 -9.43
C GLY A 517 22.07 5.76 -8.11
N GLU A 518 20.81 5.45 -7.84
CA GLU A 518 20.10 5.81 -6.62
C GLU A 518 19.58 4.59 -5.87
N ILE A 519 19.45 4.72 -4.55
CA ILE A 519 18.79 3.71 -3.71
C ILE A 519 17.27 3.88 -3.83
N LYS A 520 16.58 2.81 -4.20
CA LYS A 520 15.12 2.74 -4.24
C LYS A 520 14.63 1.72 -3.21
N ILE A 521 13.74 2.14 -2.32
CA ILE A 521 13.15 1.25 -1.30
C ILE A 521 12.22 0.26 -1.98
N VAL A 522 12.26 -1.00 -1.53
CA VAL A 522 11.33 -2.05 -1.92
C VAL A 522 10.35 -2.27 -0.78
N ASP A 523 9.07 -2.28 -1.09
CA ASP A 523 8.01 -2.59 -0.14
C ASP A 523 8.05 -4.08 0.23
N GLU A 524 8.15 -4.38 1.52
CA GLU A 524 8.28 -5.76 2.01
C GLU A 524 7.04 -6.63 1.71
N GLN A 525 5.86 -6.03 1.63
CA GLN A 525 4.61 -6.76 1.41
C GLN A 525 4.35 -7.01 -0.07
N THR A 526 4.52 -5.98 -0.90
CA THR A 526 4.21 -6.05 -2.33
C THR A 526 5.41 -6.37 -3.20
N GLY A 527 6.64 -6.22 -2.68
CA GLY A 527 7.88 -6.37 -3.45
C GLY A 527 8.07 -5.27 -4.51
N ARG A 528 7.31 -4.18 -4.45
CA ARG A 528 7.36 -3.08 -5.42
C ARG A 528 8.32 -1.98 -4.99
N ILE A 529 8.90 -1.32 -5.98
CA ILE A 529 9.72 -0.12 -5.76
C ILE A 529 8.81 1.02 -5.30
N MET A 530 9.18 1.64 -4.19
CA MET A 530 8.49 2.81 -3.63
C MET A 530 9.17 4.08 -4.15
N GLU A 531 8.68 4.59 -5.28
CA GLU A 531 9.25 5.78 -5.90
C GLU A 531 9.15 7.01 -4.98
N GLY A 532 10.24 7.78 -4.92
CA GLY A 532 10.33 9.01 -4.16
C GLY A 532 10.37 8.86 -2.64
N ARG A 533 10.29 7.64 -2.09
CA ARG A 533 10.42 7.39 -0.65
C ARG A 533 11.88 7.24 -0.23
N ARG A 534 12.19 7.77 0.95
CA ARG A 534 13.50 7.66 1.60
C ARG A 534 13.31 7.29 3.07
N TRP A 535 14.24 6.48 3.61
CA TRP A 535 14.28 6.29 5.07
C TRP A 535 14.67 7.59 5.76
N SER A 536 14.08 7.85 6.90
CA SER A 536 14.35 9.01 7.74
C SER A 536 15.63 8.83 8.57
N ASP A 537 15.97 9.88 9.29
CA ASP A 537 16.96 9.86 10.37
C ASP A 537 18.38 9.45 9.93
N GLY A 538 18.76 9.78 8.70
CA GLY A 538 20.09 9.48 8.15
C GLY A 538 20.30 8.05 7.66
N LEU A 539 19.32 7.16 7.84
CA LEU A 539 19.45 5.76 7.42
C LEU A 539 19.58 5.62 5.89
N HIS A 540 18.85 6.44 5.12
CA HIS A 540 18.96 6.39 3.67
C HIS A 540 20.36 6.76 3.19
N GLN A 541 20.95 7.82 3.77
CA GLN A 541 22.31 8.24 3.52
C GLN A 541 23.34 7.18 3.93
N ALA A 542 23.08 6.49 5.03
CA ALA A 542 23.92 5.38 5.47
C ALA A 542 23.91 4.21 4.48
N VAL A 543 22.74 3.92 3.88
CA VAL A 543 22.64 2.89 2.82
C VAL A 543 23.29 3.38 1.53
N GLU A 544 23.12 4.66 1.15
CA GLU A 544 23.81 5.27 0.01
C GLU A 544 25.34 5.16 0.16
N ALA A 545 25.88 5.50 1.32
CA ALA A 545 27.31 5.38 1.63
C ALA A 545 27.77 3.91 1.59
N LYS A 546 27.01 2.99 2.15
CA LYS A 546 27.28 1.55 2.14
C LYS A 546 27.41 0.99 0.71
N GLU A 547 26.54 1.42 -0.20
CA GLU A 547 26.52 0.94 -1.59
C GLU A 547 27.37 1.79 -2.54
N HIS A 548 28.15 2.74 -1.97
CA HIS A 548 29.04 3.64 -2.73
C HIS A 548 28.30 4.42 -3.85
N VAL A 549 27.04 4.72 -3.66
CA VAL A 549 26.29 5.67 -4.50
C VAL A 549 26.41 7.06 -3.89
N LYS A 550 26.09 8.10 -4.67
CA LYS A 550 26.17 9.49 -4.19
C LYS A 550 25.27 9.71 -2.98
N VAL A 551 25.86 10.08 -1.84
CA VAL A 551 25.10 10.44 -0.63
C VAL A 551 24.40 11.77 -0.84
N GLN A 552 23.08 11.76 -0.72
CA GLN A 552 22.26 12.98 -0.86
C GLN A 552 22.11 13.68 0.49
N ALA A 553 21.79 14.98 0.48
CA ALA A 553 21.64 15.79 1.67
C ALA A 553 20.69 15.19 2.72
N ALA A 554 20.95 15.39 3.99
CA ALA A 554 20.03 15.02 5.07
C ALA A 554 18.66 15.67 4.84
N THR A 555 17.60 14.95 5.16
CA THR A 555 16.23 15.43 4.95
C THR A 555 15.52 15.61 6.29
N GLN A 556 14.73 16.67 6.40
CA GLN A 556 13.79 16.84 7.51
C GLN A 556 12.36 16.61 7.04
N THR A 557 11.53 16.08 7.92
CA THR A 557 10.11 15.87 7.64
C THR A 557 9.37 17.22 7.63
N TYR A 558 8.75 17.57 6.52
CA TYR A 558 7.91 18.76 6.38
C TYR A 558 6.44 18.49 6.68
N ALA A 559 5.94 17.36 6.22
CA ALA A 559 4.55 16.99 6.40
C ALA A 559 4.39 15.46 6.50
N THR A 560 3.44 15.02 7.29
CA THR A 560 3.11 13.60 7.45
C THR A 560 1.62 13.40 7.67
N ILE A 561 1.07 12.32 7.11
CA ILE A 561 -0.28 11.83 7.39
C ILE A 561 -0.32 10.31 7.24
N THR A 562 -1.13 9.64 8.03
CA THR A 562 -1.46 8.23 7.79
C THR A 562 -2.62 8.12 6.80
N LEU A 563 -2.68 7.05 6.01
CA LEU A 563 -3.84 6.77 5.15
C LEU A 563 -5.13 6.70 5.97
N GLN A 564 -5.05 6.14 7.18
CA GLN A 564 -6.16 6.11 8.13
C GLN A 564 -6.75 7.51 8.39
N ASN A 565 -5.90 8.50 8.68
CA ASN A 565 -6.37 9.86 8.94
C ASN A 565 -6.85 10.55 7.66
N TYR A 566 -6.20 10.29 6.53
CA TYR A 566 -6.60 10.85 5.24
C TYR A 566 -8.02 10.40 4.84
N PHE A 567 -8.30 9.09 4.83
CA PHE A 567 -9.61 8.58 4.40
C PHE A 567 -10.75 8.92 5.35
N ARG A 568 -10.47 9.20 6.62
CA ARG A 568 -11.47 9.70 7.59
C ARG A 568 -11.97 11.12 7.29
N MET A 569 -11.33 11.86 6.39
CA MET A 569 -11.77 13.20 5.99
C MET A 569 -12.91 13.19 4.97
N TYR A 570 -13.17 12.07 4.30
CA TYR A 570 -14.24 12.00 3.32
C TYR A 570 -15.61 12.07 3.98
N HIS A 571 -16.52 12.84 3.35
CA HIS A 571 -17.91 12.89 3.76
C HIS A 571 -18.56 11.50 3.71
N LYS A 572 -18.28 10.75 2.64
CA LYS A 572 -18.71 9.36 2.47
C LYS A 572 -17.56 8.49 2.02
N LEU A 573 -17.37 7.37 2.71
CA LEU A 573 -16.34 6.39 2.44
C LEU A 573 -16.98 5.02 2.24
N SER A 574 -16.55 4.29 1.24
CA SER A 574 -16.92 2.89 1.03
C SER A 574 -15.74 2.10 0.48
N GLY A 575 -15.85 0.80 0.49
CA GLY A 575 -14.80 -0.04 -0.05
C GLY A 575 -15.26 -1.43 -0.41
N MET A 576 -14.44 -2.13 -1.16
CA MET A 576 -14.71 -3.50 -1.60
C MET A 576 -13.45 -4.36 -1.51
N THR A 577 -13.62 -5.60 -1.13
CA THR A 577 -12.57 -6.63 -1.10
C THR A 577 -13.21 -8.03 -1.07
N GLY A 578 -12.40 -9.06 -1.18
CA GLY A 578 -12.83 -10.46 -0.99
C GLY A 578 -12.72 -10.95 0.45
N THR A 579 -12.17 -10.17 1.41
CA THR A 579 -11.68 -10.63 2.71
C THR A 579 -11.95 -9.64 3.87
N ALA A 580 -13.08 -8.90 3.85
CA ALA A 580 -13.35 -7.85 4.85
C ALA A 580 -13.97 -8.35 6.17
N VAL A 581 -14.68 -9.48 6.16
CA VAL A 581 -15.45 -9.96 7.33
C VAL A 581 -14.54 -10.25 8.52
N THR A 582 -13.33 -10.74 8.30
CA THR A 582 -12.35 -11.01 9.38
C THR A 582 -11.97 -9.73 10.12
N GLU A 583 -11.93 -8.60 9.44
CA GLU A 583 -11.52 -7.28 9.94
C GLU A 583 -12.72 -6.36 10.24
N ALA A 584 -13.95 -6.90 10.22
CA ALA A 584 -15.18 -6.09 10.37
C ALA A 584 -15.21 -5.27 11.68
N GLY A 585 -14.64 -5.79 12.76
CA GLY A 585 -14.50 -5.08 14.02
C GLY A 585 -13.61 -3.84 13.90
N GLU A 586 -12.46 -3.96 13.25
CA GLU A 586 -11.51 -2.86 13.07
C GLU A 586 -12.06 -1.80 12.12
N PHE A 587 -12.73 -2.19 11.03
CA PHE A 587 -13.43 -1.26 10.15
C PHE A 587 -14.49 -0.43 10.89
N TRP A 588 -15.23 -1.07 11.79
CA TRP A 588 -16.22 -0.35 12.59
C TRP A 588 -15.60 0.57 13.63
N ASP A 589 -14.57 0.10 14.33
CA ASP A 589 -13.96 0.86 15.42
C ASP A 589 -13.27 2.13 14.90
N ILE A 590 -12.55 2.05 13.79
CA ILE A 590 -11.76 3.13 13.23
C ILE A 590 -12.58 4.06 12.32
N TYR A 591 -13.32 3.47 11.36
CA TYR A 591 -13.96 4.22 10.28
C TYR A 591 -15.48 4.30 10.40
N LYS A 592 -16.09 3.55 11.32
CA LYS A 592 -17.54 3.35 11.43
C LYS A 592 -18.16 2.73 10.17
N LEU A 593 -17.39 1.96 9.43
CA LEU A 593 -17.83 1.24 8.25
C LEU A 593 -18.36 -0.14 8.62
N ASP A 594 -19.58 -0.44 8.22
CA ASP A 594 -20.19 -1.76 8.33
C ASP A 594 -19.78 -2.64 7.14
N VAL A 595 -19.55 -3.92 7.37
CA VAL A 595 -19.17 -4.89 6.32
C VAL A 595 -20.38 -5.74 5.96
N VAL A 596 -20.74 -5.76 4.67
CA VAL A 596 -21.86 -6.54 4.12
C VAL A 596 -21.34 -7.59 3.15
N GLU A 597 -21.63 -8.86 3.41
CA GLU A 597 -21.32 -9.95 2.50
C GLU A 597 -22.29 -9.97 1.31
N VAL A 598 -21.77 -9.76 0.11
CA VAL A 598 -22.53 -9.83 -1.14
C VAL A 598 -22.59 -11.29 -1.60
N PRO A 599 -23.79 -11.83 -1.92
CA PRO A 599 -23.88 -13.21 -2.40
C PRO A 599 -23.20 -13.34 -3.76
N THR A 600 -22.68 -14.55 -4.05
CA THR A 600 -22.13 -14.85 -5.38
C THR A 600 -23.23 -15.03 -6.41
N ASN A 601 -22.96 -14.64 -7.67
CA ASN A 601 -23.91 -14.77 -8.77
C ASN A 601 -24.24 -16.25 -9.09
N ARG A 602 -23.26 -17.12 -8.94
CA ARG A 602 -23.40 -18.57 -9.08
C ARG A 602 -22.86 -19.26 -7.85
N SER A 603 -23.28 -20.51 -7.63
CA SER A 603 -22.72 -21.33 -6.53
C SER A 603 -21.22 -21.45 -6.67
N VAL A 604 -20.50 -21.28 -5.55
CA VAL A 604 -19.05 -21.43 -5.50
C VAL A 604 -18.69 -22.89 -5.77
N ILE A 605 -17.93 -23.11 -6.83
CA ILE A 605 -17.40 -24.44 -7.22
C ILE A 605 -15.89 -24.56 -6.93
N ARG A 606 -15.28 -23.51 -6.37
CA ARG A 606 -13.86 -23.50 -5.97
C ARG A 606 -13.67 -24.50 -4.85
N ASP A 607 -12.67 -25.38 -5.02
CA ASP A 607 -12.26 -26.36 -4.02
C ASP A 607 -11.05 -25.81 -3.25
N ASP A 608 -11.33 -25.23 -2.09
CA ASP A 608 -10.30 -24.70 -1.19
C ASP A 608 -9.71 -25.84 -0.37
N GLN A 609 -8.51 -26.25 -0.74
CA GLN A 609 -7.82 -27.35 -0.08
C GLN A 609 -7.15 -26.91 1.23
N ASN A 610 -7.09 -27.81 2.19
CA ASN A 610 -6.39 -27.56 3.44
C ASN A 610 -4.90 -27.33 3.23
N ASP A 611 -4.31 -26.53 4.12
CA ASP A 611 -2.87 -26.27 4.14
C ASP A 611 -2.07 -27.57 4.25
N ARG A 612 -0.98 -27.65 3.48
CA ARG A 612 -0.04 -28.75 3.52
C ARG A 612 1.21 -28.32 4.29
N VAL A 613 1.42 -28.91 5.45
CA VAL A 613 2.56 -28.60 6.31
C VAL A 613 3.71 -29.58 6.02
N TYR A 614 4.91 -29.03 5.83
CA TYR A 614 6.12 -29.78 5.53
C TYR A 614 7.18 -29.59 6.63
N LYS A 615 8.01 -30.60 6.87
CA LYS A 615 9.10 -30.52 7.86
C LYS A 615 10.21 -29.56 7.45
N THR A 616 10.46 -29.43 6.14
CA THR A 616 11.53 -28.59 5.62
C THR A 616 11.04 -27.73 4.44
N GLN A 617 11.66 -26.57 4.26
CA GLN A 617 11.39 -25.72 3.09
C GLN A 617 11.70 -26.46 1.78
N ARG A 618 12.73 -27.29 1.76
CA ARG A 618 13.10 -28.08 0.57
C ARG A 618 11.98 -29.05 0.15
N GLU A 619 11.35 -29.71 1.10
CA GLU A 619 10.19 -30.58 0.82
C GLU A 619 8.99 -29.78 0.32
N LYS A 620 8.70 -28.62 0.96
CA LYS A 620 7.66 -27.68 0.52
C LYS A 620 7.86 -27.28 -0.93
N TYR A 621 9.02 -26.73 -1.29
CA TYR A 621 9.26 -26.27 -2.65
C TYR A 621 9.25 -27.40 -3.69
N LYS A 622 9.75 -28.58 -3.34
CA LYS A 622 9.66 -29.77 -4.22
C LYS A 622 8.19 -30.14 -4.46
N ALA A 623 7.33 -30.10 -3.44
CA ALA A 623 5.91 -30.39 -3.58
C ALA A 623 5.19 -29.32 -4.43
N VAL A 624 5.53 -28.02 -4.25
CA VAL A 624 5.01 -26.93 -5.10
C VAL A 624 5.33 -27.18 -6.56
N ILE A 625 6.58 -27.48 -6.90
CA ILE A 625 7.00 -27.72 -8.30
C ILE A 625 6.27 -28.94 -8.91
N LEU A 626 6.07 -30.01 -8.14
CA LEU A 626 5.34 -31.20 -8.61
C LEU A 626 3.87 -30.89 -8.87
N GLU A 627 3.24 -30.09 -8.02
CA GLU A 627 1.83 -29.70 -8.20
C GLU A 627 1.68 -28.75 -9.40
N VAL A 628 2.59 -27.79 -9.58
CA VAL A 628 2.64 -26.92 -10.77
C VAL A 628 2.74 -27.74 -12.04
N GLU A 629 3.66 -28.72 -12.09
CA GLU A 629 3.84 -29.60 -13.25
C GLU A 629 2.58 -30.41 -13.56
N LYS A 630 1.96 -30.97 -12.54
CA LYS A 630 0.72 -31.76 -12.64
C LYS A 630 -0.43 -30.93 -13.19
N MET A 631 -0.67 -29.75 -12.62
CA MET A 631 -1.76 -28.86 -13.04
C MET A 631 -1.54 -28.35 -14.47
N ARG A 632 -0.32 -27.87 -14.79
CA ARG A 632 0.04 -27.46 -16.13
C ARG A 632 -0.22 -28.55 -17.16
N ASN A 633 0.23 -29.77 -16.88
CA ASN A 633 0.10 -30.91 -17.80
C ASN A 633 -1.37 -31.38 -17.96
N SER A 634 -2.25 -31.04 -17.02
CA SER A 634 -3.68 -31.24 -17.14
C SER A 634 -4.43 -30.13 -17.92
N GLY A 635 -3.69 -29.17 -18.48
CA GLY A 635 -4.25 -28.03 -19.22
C GLY A 635 -4.75 -26.89 -18.34
N ARG A 636 -4.53 -26.93 -17.04
CA ARG A 636 -4.95 -25.89 -16.10
C ARG A 636 -3.85 -24.83 -15.94
N PRO A 637 -4.15 -23.56 -16.16
CA PRO A 637 -3.25 -22.46 -15.79
C PRO A 637 -2.96 -22.46 -14.29
N VAL A 638 -1.75 -22.07 -13.91
CA VAL A 638 -1.29 -22.06 -12.52
C VAL A 638 -0.76 -20.71 -12.14
N LEU A 639 -1.26 -20.14 -11.05
CA LEU A 639 -0.71 -18.97 -10.40
C LEU A 639 -0.04 -19.40 -9.08
N VAL A 640 1.23 -19.07 -8.91
CA VAL A 640 2.01 -19.33 -7.71
C VAL A 640 2.29 -18.02 -7.00
N GLY A 641 1.62 -17.79 -5.87
CA GLY A 641 1.90 -16.65 -5.00
C GLY A 641 3.15 -16.88 -4.16
N THR A 642 4.02 -15.87 -4.06
CA THR A 642 5.22 -15.89 -3.22
C THR A 642 5.29 -14.66 -2.32
N THR A 643 5.99 -14.77 -1.20
CA THR A 643 6.12 -13.70 -0.20
C THR A 643 7.36 -12.83 -0.40
N SER A 644 8.26 -13.18 -1.32
CA SER A 644 9.44 -12.37 -1.62
C SER A 644 9.97 -12.63 -3.04
N VAL A 645 10.68 -11.63 -3.58
CA VAL A 645 11.38 -11.71 -4.86
C VAL A 645 12.36 -12.89 -4.89
N GLU A 646 13.08 -13.13 -3.79
CA GLU A 646 14.04 -14.24 -3.68
C GLU A 646 13.37 -15.61 -3.86
N ILE A 647 12.21 -15.81 -3.23
CA ILE A 647 11.43 -17.05 -3.38
C ILE A 647 10.92 -17.21 -4.81
N SER A 648 10.44 -16.13 -5.42
CA SER A 648 9.96 -16.16 -6.81
C SER A 648 11.08 -16.54 -7.79
N GLU A 649 12.27 -15.98 -7.63
CA GLU A 649 13.45 -16.31 -8.43
C GLU A 649 13.96 -17.74 -8.20
N MET A 650 13.94 -18.21 -6.96
CA MET A 650 14.31 -19.57 -6.61
C MET A 650 13.37 -20.59 -7.26
N LEU A 651 12.04 -20.38 -7.15
CA LEU A 651 11.05 -21.25 -7.80
C LEU A 651 11.18 -21.18 -9.32
N SER A 652 11.44 -20.01 -9.88
CA SER A 652 11.71 -19.84 -11.30
C SER A 652 12.91 -20.70 -11.76
N LYS A 653 14.04 -20.65 -11.05
CA LYS A 653 15.21 -21.50 -11.34
C LYS A 653 14.86 -22.99 -11.25
N MET A 654 14.05 -23.40 -10.27
CA MET A 654 13.62 -24.80 -10.15
C MET A 654 12.74 -25.25 -11.32
N LEU A 655 11.85 -24.38 -11.82
CA LEU A 655 11.02 -24.65 -12.99
C LEU A 655 11.86 -24.68 -14.29
N GLN A 656 12.84 -23.77 -14.42
CA GLN A 656 13.80 -23.77 -15.55
C GLN A 656 14.60 -25.08 -15.61
N MET A 657 15.11 -25.58 -14.50
CA MET A 657 15.82 -26.87 -14.44
C MET A 657 14.96 -28.04 -14.93
N ARG A 658 13.63 -27.94 -14.78
CA ARG A 658 12.65 -28.93 -15.28
C ARG A 658 12.14 -28.61 -16.68
N LYS A 659 12.67 -27.54 -17.31
CA LYS A 659 12.23 -27.07 -18.64
C LYS A 659 10.74 -26.74 -18.72
N ILE A 660 10.17 -26.25 -17.62
CA ILE A 660 8.77 -25.82 -17.55
C ILE A 660 8.72 -24.32 -17.92
N PRO A 661 8.12 -23.95 -19.06
CA PRO A 661 7.92 -22.54 -19.43
C PRO A 661 7.03 -21.86 -18.38
N HIS A 662 7.44 -20.69 -17.94
CA HIS A 662 6.72 -19.91 -16.94
C HIS A 662 7.06 -18.44 -17.06
N GLN A 663 6.27 -17.59 -16.42
CA GLN A 663 6.47 -16.16 -16.31
C GLN A 663 6.64 -15.78 -14.85
N VAL A 664 7.40 -14.72 -14.59
CA VAL A 664 7.62 -14.19 -13.24
C VAL A 664 7.19 -12.73 -13.21
N LEU A 665 6.30 -12.41 -12.29
CA LEU A 665 5.85 -11.06 -11.99
C LEU A 665 6.34 -10.67 -10.61
N ASN A 666 7.33 -9.80 -10.54
CA ASN A 666 7.88 -9.26 -9.31
C ASN A 666 8.37 -7.83 -9.52
N ALA A 667 8.84 -7.17 -8.47
CA ALA A 667 9.28 -5.78 -8.49
C ALA A 667 10.33 -5.44 -9.58
N LYS A 668 11.12 -6.42 -10.04
CA LYS A 668 12.14 -6.23 -11.10
C LYS A 668 11.54 -6.20 -12.51
N LEU A 669 10.32 -6.67 -12.71
CA LEU A 669 9.68 -6.87 -14.01
C LEU A 669 8.38 -6.09 -14.20
N HIS A 670 8.13 -5.09 -13.37
CA HIS A 670 6.89 -4.30 -13.37
C HIS A 670 6.55 -3.65 -14.74
N GLN A 671 7.56 -3.31 -15.56
CA GLN A 671 7.32 -2.72 -16.89
C GLN A 671 6.62 -3.69 -17.87
N LYS A 672 6.68 -5.02 -17.62
CA LYS A 672 6.02 -6.05 -18.42
C LYS A 672 4.76 -6.62 -17.75
N GLU A 673 4.29 -5.98 -16.71
CA GLU A 673 3.16 -6.48 -15.91
C GLU A 673 1.92 -6.73 -16.77
N ALA A 674 1.57 -5.79 -17.63
CA ALA A 674 0.40 -5.91 -18.50
C ALA A 674 0.47 -7.13 -19.44
N ASP A 675 1.63 -7.38 -20.06
CA ASP A 675 1.84 -8.52 -20.96
C ASP A 675 1.78 -9.85 -20.20
N ILE A 676 2.38 -9.92 -19.01
CA ILE A 676 2.38 -11.11 -18.15
C ILE A 676 0.96 -11.42 -17.69
N VAL A 677 0.22 -10.41 -17.25
CA VAL A 677 -1.17 -10.57 -16.80
C VAL A 677 -2.08 -10.98 -17.95
N ALA A 678 -1.91 -10.44 -19.16
CA ALA A 678 -2.69 -10.80 -20.34
C ALA A 678 -2.50 -12.28 -20.74
N LEU A 679 -1.32 -12.84 -20.50
CA LEU A 679 -1.00 -14.25 -20.79
C LEU A 679 -1.36 -15.19 -19.61
N ALA A 680 -1.47 -14.67 -18.41
CA ALA A 680 -1.87 -15.46 -17.25
C ALA A 680 -3.28 -16.03 -17.44
N GLY A 681 -3.49 -17.26 -17.01
CA GLY A 681 -4.80 -17.92 -17.14
C GLY A 681 -5.08 -18.54 -18.52
N GLN A 682 -4.18 -18.37 -19.50
CA GLN A 682 -4.32 -18.99 -20.82
C GLN A 682 -3.79 -20.44 -20.85
N SER A 683 -4.13 -21.16 -21.91
CA SER A 683 -3.61 -22.49 -22.19
C SER A 683 -3.19 -22.57 -23.65
N SER A 684 -2.11 -23.26 -23.96
CA SER A 684 -1.58 -23.43 -25.30
C SER A 684 -1.31 -24.88 -25.62
N LYS A 685 -1.34 -25.25 -26.91
CA LYS A 685 -0.93 -26.59 -27.35
C LYS A 685 0.57 -26.79 -27.11
N GLY A 686 0.92 -27.91 -26.55
CA GLY A 686 2.32 -28.30 -26.34
C GLY A 686 2.47 -29.80 -26.15
N THR A 687 3.72 -30.25 -26.19
CA THR A 687 4.06 -31.67 -26.09
C THR A 687 4.51 -32.02 -24.67
N VAL A 688 3.95 -33.07 -24.10
CA VAL A 688 4.35 -33.63 -22.79
C VAL A 688 4.80 -35.08 -23.00
N MET A 689 5.79 -35.50 -22.26
CA MET A 689 6.20 -36.93 -22.23
C MET A 689 5.28 -37.69 -21.28
N VAL A 690 4.48 -38.60 -21.79
CA VAL A 690 3.64 -39.51 -21.02
C VAL A 690 4.13 -40.91 -21.29
N ASP A 691 4.55 -41.63 -20.25
CA ASP A 691 5.11 -42.99 -20.33
C ASP A 691 6.24 -43.13 -21.39
N GLY A 692 7.08 -42.10 -21.51
CA GLY A 692 8.21 -42.07 -22.44
C GLY A 692 7.84 -41.75 -23.91
N LYS A 693 6.57 -41.43 -24.21
CA LYS A 693 6.09 -41.05 -25.55
C LYS A 693 5.67 -39.59 -25.56
N PRO A 694 6.00 -38.83 -26.64
CA PRO A 694 5.53 -37.47 -26.79
C PRO A 694 4.03 -37.47 -27.11
N GLU A 695 3.23 -36.73 -26.33
CA GLU A 695 1.80 -36.54 -26.52
C GLU A 695 1.48 -35.04 -26.63
N GLU A 696 0.74 -34.64 -27.65
CA GLU A 696 0.25 -33.27 -27.76
C GLU A 696 -0.98 -33.07 -26.86
N ARG A 697 -0.89 -32.09 -25.97
CA ARG A 697 -1.99 -31.71 -25.06
C ARG A 697 -2.12 -30.19 -24.95
N MET A 698 -3.25 -29.74 -24.44
CA MET A 698 -3.37 -28.36 -23.95
C MET A 698 -2.59 -28.25 -22.64
N LEU A 699 -1.69 -27.30 -22.57
CA LEU A 699 -0.85 -27.01 -21.40
C LEU A 699 -1.24 -25.67 -20.81
N GLY A 700 -1.45 -25.62 -19.50
CA GLY A 700 -1.72 -24.39 -18.81
C GLY A 700 -0.47 -23.50 -18.70
N THR A 701 -0.64 -22.18 -18.78
CA THR A 701 0.44 -21.24 -18.44
C THR A 701 0.77 -21.30 -16.96
N VAL A 702 2.03 -21.03 -16.62
CA VAL A 702 2.50 -20.94 -15.23
C VAL A 702 2.97 -19.51 -15.00
N THR A 703 2.41 -18.85 -14.00
CA THR A 703 2.79 -17.51 -13.57
C THR A 703 3.18 -17.53 -12.10
N ILE A 704 4.37 -17.03 -11.79
CA ILE A 704 4.84 -16.81 -10.41
C ILE A 704 4.67 -15.31 -10.13
N ALA A 705 3.96 -14.96 -9.08
CA ALA A 705 3.75 -13.58 -8.67
C ALA A 705 4.17 -13.37 -7.21
N THR A 706 4.70 -12.19 -6.92
CA THR A 706 5.10 -11.77 -5.56
C THR A 706 4.24 -10.62 -5.13
#